data_874161b075c0ac9e80f91cb521fc1190
#
_entry.id   874161b075c0ac9e80f91cb521fc1190
#
_cell.length_a   1.000
_cell.length_b   1.000
_cell.length_c   1.000
_cell.angle_alpha   90.00
_cell.angle_beta   90.00
_cell.angle_gamma   90.00
#
_symmetry.space_group_name_H-M   'P 1'
#
loop_
_entity.id
_entity.type
_entity.pdbx_description
1 polymer ?
#
loop_
_entity_poly.entity_id
_entity_poly.type
_entity_poly.pdbx_seq_one_letter_code
_entity_poly.pdbx_strand_id
1 'polypeptide(L)'
;MLAAALVTCLSAAAQVAFDAIRETPAKGYGVYYVTEFPAAAPDVPPKGYEQVYLSTYARHGARYILFEKMYTDIHTTLDKAHRGRLLTPAGEDFYRRFEAVYPQLKDRSGFLTPLGSAQHKAFGKRLYAQYPALWKHLPHIEARSTNLPRVILSMNSCLEGLKEGNPALRWNATCAKAEMGYLNPHSGLKKDYADPKASSQYRLGNTAVWQEGMMAIFREKVDCGAFIRRYFTNGSIVEDPEGFMLFCYYLAGDMYSIPELETYFDDLFTQEDILGIWEADNYLYYSQKGPDPLYSGRGMEVAWEMLDDIIVKTDADLAEYPYAARLRFGHDGCMMALMAFMGIDRWGEVVPRDQVKDVWQTYKVPMASAFQFAFYRGKKSGDLIFKLSYNGELVTLPLPAADFPYYSWDAFKAYYLPRIAAAKEHLANLDPEGRPYVLEGKVTCEGLPVEGVAVTDGVNIVHTDAGGRYRMASDKRQGLVYLTVPSGYRAVSTDGLQPDFYAHLTAAPEVREVHDFTLVREDQRRYSVIFLPDAHLSNTDFKPELESFRDIALPVIREQAALLSAEGPVYTMNLGDLSHDIYWYDYNFTLEDDYNFLRELPYPTLMYSVSGNHDNDPSITTDHTDFDSEHVFRKVFGPEHYSVNIGGDHWIMLDDIQYVNVPGKGKKAKGVKGDRSYEKGLSDDAWRWLEQDVAGLPDGTPVRICVHSPIIYHNASGTLFSVGDARRLSDLLARFAPVRVYAGHVHHMHWLQREEWPVFREADLPAVSGTMWTTRPNRVLSNQGEDAGILVGRYSGGAVEYTYQTYKHGDRAMRLYDMNAVAKRYAADKDIRALLAACPGRDDYAAREYRNYVYINYWMLRDGETVEALENGRPLEVEQVNDEDPLYLLNLHLPDFLESGKHSRGKVGNLHMFRTQARSARTPVTVRVRNAAGEIVREAVLQRPGVFDENM
;
A
#
# COMPACT_ATOMS: atom_id res chain seq x y z
N MET A 1 26.71 22.39 37.78
CA MET A 1 28.08 22.35 37.31
C MET A 1 28.35 21.22 36.28
N LEU A 2 27.86 19.99 36.44
CA LEU A 2 28.00 18.96 35.40
C LEU A 2 27.30 19.31 34.07
N ALA A 3 26.09 19.85 34.09
CA ALA A 3 25.37 20.23 32.86
C ALA A 3 26.04 21.40 32.11
N ALA A 4 26.66 22.35 32.82
CA ALA A 4 27.38 23.45 32.19
C ALA A 4 28.77 23.02 31.63
N ALA A 5 29.39 22.02 32.24
CA ALA A 5 30.64 21.43 31.71
C ALA A 5 30.37 20.56 30.46
N LEU A 6 29.21 19.87 30.38
CA LEU A 6 28.82 19.10 29.21
C LEU A 6 28.52 20.01 28.01
N VAL A 7 27.80 21.14 28.22
CA VAL A 7 27.52 22.13 27.18
C VAL A 7 28.77 22.80 26.63
N THR A 8 29.77 23.06 27.49
CA THR A 8 31.05 23.66 27.05
C THR A 8 31.94 22.67 26.29
N CYS A 9 31.91 21.38 26.61
CA CYS A 9 32.60 20.35 25.83
C CYS A 9 31.97 20.10 24.45
N LEU A 10 30.62 20.11 24.34
CA LEU A 10 29.89 19.91 23.09
C LEU A 10 30.09 21.10 22.12
N SER A 11 30.06 22.32 22.61
CA SER A 11 30.35 23.51 21.79
C SER A 11 31.79 23.55 21.26
N ALA A 12 32.75 22.95 22.01
CA ALA A 12 34.15 22.86 21.57
C ALA A 12 34.34 21.85 20.42
N ALA A 13 33.58 20.74 20.39
CA ALA A 13 33.70 19.72 19.35
C ALA A 13 33.12 20.20 17.99
N ALA A 14 31.96 20.89 18.00
CA ALA A 14 31.41 21.53 16.82
C ALA A 14 32.34 22.56 16.19
N GLN A 15 32.99 23.34 17.03
CA GLN A 15 33.97 24.30 16.60
C GLN A 15 35.16 23.63 15.91
N VAL A 16 35.59 22.46 16.40
CA VAL A 16 36.73 21.68 15.84
C VAL A 16 36.43 21.21 14.40
N ALA A 17 35.21 20.73 14.11
CA ALA A 17 34.83 20.28 12.75
C ALA A 17 34.87 21.43 11.75
N PHE A 18 34.28 22.56 12.11
CA PHE A 18 34.22 23.74 11.23
C PHE A 18 35.60 24.39 11.07
N ASP A 19 36.42 24.41 12.13
CA ASP A 19 37.80 24.93 12.06
C ASP A 19 38.64 24.05 11.13
N ALA A 20 38.51 22.73 11.18
CA ALA A 20 39.19 21.82 10.27
C ALA A 20 38.82 22.05 8.78
N ILE A 21 37.56 22.42 8.50
CA ILE A 21 37.09 22.78 7.13
C ILE A 21 37.64 24.18 6.76
N ARG A 22 37.65 25.13 7.69
CA ARG A 22 38.20 26.47 7.44
C ARG A 22 39.70 26.43 7.12
N GLU A 23 40.44 25.58 7.86
CA GLU A 23 41.89 25.36 7.63
C GLU A 23 42.16 24.60 6.33
N THR A 24 41.27 23.67 5.94
CA THR A 24 41.43 22.86 4.74
C THR A 24 40.08 22.80 4.01
N PRO A 25 39.76 23.78 3.12
CA PRO A 25 38.45 23.88 2.47
C PRO A 25 37.99 22.62 1.75
N ALA A 26 38.91 21.83 1.17
CA ALA A 26 38.59 20.56 0.53
C ALA A 26 37.91 19.53 1.46
N LYS A 27 38.08 19.63 2.77
CA LYS A 27 37.33 18.81 3.77
C LYS A 27 35.85 19.13 3.77
N GLY A 28 35.45 20.35 3.38
CA GLY A 28 34.08 20.77 3.24
C GLY A 28 33.28 20.01 2.15
N TYR A 29 33.93 19.20 1.35
CA TYR A 29 33.27 18.31 0.35
C TYR A 29 33.10 16.87 0.87
N GLY A 30 33.27 16.66 2.18
CA GLY A 30 32.93 15.41 2.84
C GLY A 30 33.61 14.19 2.26
N VAL A 31 32.84 13.23 1.76
CA VAL A 31 33.35 11.99 1.18
C VAL A 31 34.14 12.17 -0.13
N TYR A 32 34.10 13.33 -0.78
CA TYR A 32 34.90 13.66 -1.96
C TYR A 32 36.31 14.11 -1.58
N TYR A 33 36.60 14.29 -0.28
CA TYR A 33 37.89 14.70 0.16
C TYR A 33 38.99 13.72 -0.27
N VAL A 34 40.05 14.26 -0.84
CA VAL A 34 41.26 13.55 -1.26
C VAL A 34 42.41 13.98 -0.39
N THR A 35 43.18 13.03 0.10
CA THR A 35 44.37 13.30 0.90
C THR A 35 45.49 12.33 0.54
N GLU A 36 46.73 12.75 0.85
CA GLU A 36 47.86 11.85 0.83
C GLU A 36 48.01 11.15 2.18
N PHE A 37 48.29 9.88 2.14
CA PHE A 37 48.55 9.13 3.36
C PHE A 37 50.05 9.11 3.66
N PRO A 38 50.46 9.27 4.94
CA PRO A 38 51.86 9.30 5.30
C PRO A 38 52.55 7.99 4.96
N ALA A 39 53.87 8.08 4.70
CA ALA A 39 54.70 6.89 4.55
C ALA A 39 54.65 6.06 5.84
N ALA A 40 54.41 4.76 5.68
CA ALA A 40 54.36 3.86 6.84
C ALA A 40 55.75 3.39 7.25
N ALA A 41 56.08 3.47 8.55
CA ALA A 41 57.24 2.80 9.09
C ALA A 41 57.03 1.27 9.08
N PRO A 42 58.08 0.48 8.87
CA PRO A 42 58.02 -0.97 8.99
C PRO A 42 57.47 -1.39 10.35
N ASP A 43 56.49 -2.29 10.31
CA ASP A 43 55.93 -2.85 11.53
C ASP A 43 56.82 -3.90 12.15
N VAL A 44 57.03 -3.79 13.45
CA VAL A 44 57.82 -4.73 14.23
C VAL A 44 56.91 -5.55 15.13
N PRO A 45 56.83 -6.88 14.92
CA PRO A 45 56.03 -7.75 15.79
C PRO A 45 56.45 -7.62 17.28
N PRO A 46 55.51 -7.71 18.23
CA PRO A 46 55.82 -7.65 19.67
C PRO A 46 56.79 -8.77 20.05
N LYS A 47 57.58 -8.55 21.12
CA LYS A 47 58.54 -9.55 21.59
C LYS A 47 57.85 -10.88 21.92
N GLY A 48 58.30 -11.95 21.27
CA GLY A 48 57.75 -13.29 21.46
C GLY A 48 56.64 -13.65 20.50
N TYR A 49 56.28 -12.76 19.59
CA TYR A 49 55.26 -12.97 18.56
C TYR A 49 55.88 -12.96 17.15
N GLU A 50 55.13 -13.49 16.18
CA GLU A 50 55.41 -13.37 14.75
C GLU A 50 54.16 -12.93 14.00
N GLN A 51 54.30 -12.12 12.97
CA GLN A 51 53.21 -11.68 12.14
C GLN A 51 52.78 -12.82 11.21
N VAL A 52 51.51 -13.18 11.28
CA VAL A 52 50.96 -14.33 10.54
C VAL A 52 49.83 -13.97 9.56
N TYR A 53 49.12 -12.85 9.77
CA TYR A 53 47.99 -12.50 8.97
C TYR A 53 47.81 -10.99 8.83
N LEU A 54 47.22 -10.60 7.67
CA LEU A 54 46.80 -9.22 7.43
C LEU A 54 45.41 -9.24 6.81
N SER A 55 44.45 -8.60 7.46
CA SER A 55 43.09 -8.38 6.91
C SER A 55 42.88 -6.90 6.66
N THR A 56 42.45 -6.53 5.46
CA THR A 56 42.16 -5.12 5.12
C THR A 56 40.76 -4.95 4.56
N TYR A 57 40.20 -3.75 4.79
CA TYR A 57 39.03 -3.23 4.03
C TYR A 57 39.39 -1.83 3.55
N ALA A 58 39.42 -1.61 2.23
CA ALA A 58 39.75 -0.35 1.61
C ALA A 58 38.61 0.21 0.77
N ARG A 59 38.32 1.48 0.90
CA ARG A 59 37.47 2.25 0.00
C ARG A 59 38.17 2.40 -1.34
N HIS A 60 37.39 2.41 -2.46
CA HIS A 60 37.94 2.75 -3.79
C HIS A 60 38.67 4.10 -3.78
N GLY A 61 39.57 4.29 -4.75
CA GLY A 61 40.31 5.54 -4.94
C GLY A 61 39.45 6.68 -5.49
N ALA A 62 40.09 7.82 -5.72
CA ALA A 62 39.49 9.00 -6.34
C ALA A 62 38.75 8.62 -7.62
N ARG A 63 37.54 9.17 -7.84
CA ARG A 63 36.64 8.81 -8.92
C ARG A 63 35.93 10.03 -9.48
N TYR A 64 35.41 9.94 -10.70
CA TYR A 64 34.47 10.89 -11.24
C TYR A 64 33.14 10.87 -10.45
N ILE A 65 32.33 11.95 -10.55
CA ILE A 65 31.01 12.06 -9.90
C ILE A 65 30.16 10.81 -10.11
N LEU A 66 29.23 10.47 -9.20
CA LEU A 66 28.53 9.19 -9.27
C LEU A 66 27.53 9.09 -10.43
N PHE A 67 26.80 10.16 -10.71
CA PHE A 67 25.69 10.16 -11.66
C PHE A 67 25.92 11.16 -12.79
N GLU A 68 25.87 10.71 -14.02
CA GLU A 68 26.05 11.51 -15.24
C GLU A 68 25.10 12.72 -15.28
N LYS A 69 23.87 12.53 -14.75
CA LYS A 69 22.87 13.60 -14.64
C LYS A 69 23.40 14.86 -13.94
N MET A 70 24.29 14.73 -12.96
CA MET A 70 24.86 15.88 -12.24
C MET A 70 25.69 16.76 -13.19
N TYR A 71 26.50 16.18 -14.06
CA TYR A 71 27.23 16.93 -15.09
C TYR A 71 26.32 17.49 -16.17
N THR A 72 25.37 16.69 -16.67
CA THR A 72 24.51 17.08 -17.78
C THR A 72 23.51 18.17 -17.39
N ASP A 73 22.97 18.15 -16.18
CA ASP A 73 22.04 19.18 -15.70
C ASP A 73 22.75 20.52 -15.49
N ILE A 74 23.98 20.52 -14.94
CA ILE A 74 24.80 21.73 -14.84
C ILE A 74 25.05 22.29 -16.25
N HIS A 75 25.51 21.43 -17.18
CA HIS A 75 25.79 21.83 -18.55
C HIS A 75 24.56 22.41 -19.26
N THR A 76 23.44 21.68 -19.20
CA THR A 76 22.19 22.07 -19.87
C THR A 76 21.67 23.40 -19.34
N THR A 77 21.70 23.59 -18.01
CA THR A 77 21.23 24.81 -17.36
C THR A 77 22.10 26.02 -17.75
N LEU A 78 23.42 25.86 -17.68
CA LEU A 78 24.37 26.93 -18.03
C LEU A 78 24.32 27.27 -19.52
N ASP A 79 24.29 26.26 -20.42
CA ASP A 79 24.20 26.47 -21.86
C ASP A 79 22.90 27.18 -22.26
N LYS A 80 21.76 26.77 -21.72
CA LYS A 80 20.45 27.43 -21.91
C LYS A 80 20.48 28.89 -21.43
N ALA A 81 21.09 29.15 -20.26
CA ALA A 81 21.21 30.49 -19.71
C ALA A 81 22.20 31.37 -20.54
N HIS A 82 23.32 30.83 -20.95
CA HIS A 82 24.30 31.50 -21.82
C HIS A 82 23.67 31.94 -23.17
N ARG A 83 23.02 31.02 -23.87
CA ARG A 83 22.33 31.32 -25.16
C ARG A 83 21.19 32.34 -24.94
N GLY A 84 20.51 32.27 -23.81
CA GLY A 84 19.46 33.23 -23.43
C GLY A 84 19.98 34.59 -22.96
N ARG A 85 21.30 34.79 -22.80
CA ARG A 85 21.94 35.96 -22.19
C ARG A 85 21.40 36.23 -20.77
N LEU A 86 21.20 35.16 -19.99
CA LEU A 86 20.65 35.23 -18.66
C LEU A 86 21.71 34.99 -17.58
N LEU A 87 22.99 34.88 -17.93
CA LEU A 87 24.10 34.80 -17.00
C LEU A 87 24.58 36.18 -16.55
N THR A 88 25.03 36.27 -15.31
CA THR A 88 25.82 37.40 -14.81
C THR A 88 27.28 37.27 -15.33
N PRO A 89 28.15 38.27 -15.14
CA PRO A 89 29.58 38.11 -15.45
C PRO A 89 30.23 36.93 -14.70
N ALA A 90 29.83 36.67 -13.44
CA ALA A 90 30.31 35.50 -12.72
C ALA A 90 29.73 34.19 -13.28
N GLY A 91 28.47 34.21 -13.76
CA GLY A 91 27.85 33.08 -14.42
C GLY A 91 28.51 32.74 -15.76
N GLU A 92 28.91 33.74 -16.54
CA GLU A 92 29.66 33.57 -17.81
C GLU A 92 31.05 32.99 -17.54
N ASP A 93 31.73 33.39 -16.45
CA ASP A 93 33.01 32.80 -16.07
C ASP A 93 32.86 31.35 -15.65
N PHE A 94 31.84 31.04 -14.86
CA PHE A 94 31.51 29.64 -14.47
C PHE A 94 31.21 28.80 -15.73
N TYR A 95 30.34 29.27 -16.61
CA TYR A 95 30.02 28.56 -17.88
C TYR A 95 31.28 28.25 -18.69
N ARG A 96 32.13 29.28 -18.91
CA ARG A 96 33.35 29.14 -19.70
C ARG A 96 34.32 28.13 -19.11
N ARG A 97 34.54 28.17 -17.80
CA ARG A 97 35.41 27.21 -17.09
C ARG A 97 34.84 25.78 -17.12
N PHE A 98 33.56 25.66 -16.92
CA PHE A 98 32.90 24.35 -16.95
C PHE A 98 32.87 23.75 -18.35
N GLU A 99 32.55 24.55 -19.36
CA GLU A 99 32.55 24.14 -20.79
C GLU A 99 33.92 23.60 -21.23
N ALA A 100 35.00 24.19 -20.72
CA ALA A 100 36.38 23.77 -21.02
C ALA A 100 36.70 22.35 -20.50
N VAL A 101 36.10 21.94 -19.34
CA VAL A 101 36.37 20.65 -18.72
C VAL A 101 35.28 19.60 -19.01
N TYR A 102 34.07 20.02 -19.32
CA TYR A 102 32.91 19.14 -19.50
C TYR A 102 33.13 18.00 -20.51
N PRO A 103 33.80 18.17 -21.67
CA PRO A 103 34.08 17.08 -22.59
C PRO A 103 34.95 15.98 -21.99
N GLN A 104 35.74 16.31 -20.96
CA GLN A 104 36.60 15.37 -20.25
C GLN A 104 35.91 14.69 -19.08
N LEU A 105 34.78 15.24 -18.59
CA LEU A 105 33.97 14.69 -17.50
C LEU A 105 32.87 13.78 -18.04
N LYS A 106 32.28 14.19 -19.17
CA LYS A 106 31.14 13.49 -19.79
C LYS A 106 31.44 12.02 -20.07
N ASP A 107 30.45 11.16 -19.81
CA ASP A 107 30.50 9.71 -20.02
C ASP A 107 31.53 8.98 -19.12
N ARG A 108 32.05 9.65 -18.06
CA ARG A 108 33.01 9.07 -17.12
C ARG A 108 32.47 8.94 -15.68
N SER A 109 31.20 9.26 -15.45
CA SER A 109 30.61 9.21 -14.13
C SER A 109 30.77 7.83 -13.47
N GLY A 110 31.14 7.82 -12.20
CA GLY A 110 31.35 6.62 -11.41
C GLY A 110 32.60 5.80 -11.70
N PHE A 111 33.42 6.17 -12.70
CA PHE A 111 34.69 5.50 -12.99
C PHE A 111 35.84 6.01 -12.10
N LEU A 112 36.86 5.18 -11.92
CA LEU A 112 38.08 5.52 -11.21
C LEU A 112 38.87 6.55 -12.03
N THR A 113 39.44 7.58 -11.36
CA THR A 113 40.35 8.53 -12.00
C THR A 113 41.82 8.00 -12.03
N PRO A 114 42.71 8.59 -12.84
CA PRO A 114 44.13 8.28 -12.78
C PRO A 114 44.73 8.43 -11.40
N LEU A 115 44.31 9.48 -10.64
CA LEU A 115 44.72 9.69 -9.26
C LEU A 115 44.25 8.52 -8.35
N GLY A 116 42.99 8.06 -8.51
CA GLY A 116 42.49 6.93 -7.72
C GLY A 116 43.27 5.63 -7.94
N SER A 117 43.67 5.35 -9.19
CA SER A 117 44.57 4.23 -9.51
C SER A 117 45.92 4.40 -8.83
N ALA A 118 46.55 5.60 -8.90
CA ALA A 118 47.82 5.90 -8.27
C ALA A 118 47.76 5.76 -6.72
N GLN A 119 46.63 6.22 -6.09
CA GLN A 119 46.42 6.06 -4.64
C GLN A 119 46.47 4.59 -4.20
N HIS A 120 45.77 3.71 -4.94
CA HIS A 120 45.72 2.29 -4.62
C HIS A 120 47.02 1.56 -4.94
N LYS A 121 47.75 1.97 -5.98
CA LYS A 121 49.10 1.47 -6.24
C LYS A 121 50.05 1.86 -5.12
N ALA A 122 49.99 3.11 -4.65
CA ALA A 122 50.74 3.57 -3.50
C ALA A 122 50.35 2.82 -2.19
N PHE A 123 49.05 2.51 -2.03
CA PHE A 123 48.59 1.70 -0.89
C PHE A 123 49.21 0.30 -0.92
N GLY A 124 49.24 -0.38 -2.06
CA GLY A 124 49.89 -1.68 -2.22
C GLY A 124 51.37 -1.63 -1.87
N LYS A 125 52.15 -0.61 -2.36
CA LYS A 125 53.55 -0.38 -2.01
C LYS A 125 53.72 -0.14 -0.50
N ARG A 126 52.81 0.64 0.09
CA ARG A 126 52.84 0.93 1.53
C ARG A 126 52.60 -0.34 2.36
N LEU A 127 51.63 -1.20 2.01
CA LEU A 127 51.37 -2.47 2.65
C LEU A 127 52.61 -3.37 2.60
N TYR A 128 53.30 -3.42 1.43
CA TYR A 128 54.52 -4.20 1.30
C TYR A 128 55.64 -3.66 2.25
N ALA A 129 55.84 -2.36 2.24
CA ALA A 129 56.88 -1.71 3.08
C ALA A 129 56.53 -1.79 4.58
N GLN A 130 55.27 -1.73 4.94
CA GLN A 130 54.82 -1.72 6.33
C GLN A 130 54.88 -3.10 6.98
N TYR A 131 54.64 -4.20 6.23
CA TYR A 131 54.56 -5.54 6.78
C TYR A 131 55.62 -6.53 6.20
N PRO A 132 56.92 -6.19 6.20
CA PRO A 132 57.93 -7.01 5.55
C PRO A 132 58.06 -8.40 6.17
N ALA A 133 57.71 -8.58 7.44
CA ALA A 133 57.75 -9.85 8.13
C ALA A 133 56.73 -10.86 7.53
N LEU A 134 55.59 -10.41 7.08
CA LEU A 134 54.56 -11.25 6.43
C LEU A 134 54.94 -11.62 5.00
N TRP A 135 55.35 -10.63 4.19
CA TRP A 135 55.53 -10.82 2.76
C TRP A 135 56.72 -11.71 2.37
N LYS A 136 57.75 -11.80 3.23
CA LYS A 136 58.86 -12.71 3.02
C LYS A 136 58.48 -14.19 3.02
N HIS A 137 57.33 -14.55 3.65
CA HIS A 137 56.82 -15.91 3.71
C HIS A 137 55.97 -16.30 2.50
N LEU A 138 55.76 -15.40 1.50
CA LEU A 138 54.88 -15.58 0.37
C LEU A 138 53.47 -16.06 0.80
N PRO A 139 52.77 -15.28 1.64
CA PRO A 139 51.51 -15.73 2.23
C PRO A 139 50.47 -16.06 1.17
N HIS A 140 49.48 -16.90 1.52
CA HIS A 140 48.27 -17.05 0.73
C HIS A 140 47.50 -15.74 0.70
N ILE A 141 47.21 -15.20 -0.52
CA ILE A 141 46.57 -13.90 -0.65
C ILE A 141 45.20 -14.07 -1.35
N GLU A 142 44.16 -13.64 -0.65
CA GLU A 142 42.81 -13.53 -1.15
C GLU A 142 42.43 -12.04 -1.35
N ALA A 143 42.01 -11.66 -2.55
CA ALA A 143 41.55 -10.31 -2.85
C ALA A 143 40.07 -10.32 -3.29
N ARG A 144 39.26 -9.49 -2.68
CA ARG A 144 37.82 -9.38 -2.93
C ARG A 144 37.44 -7.96 -3.21
N SER A 145 36.64 -7.72 -4.25
CA SER A 145 36.06 -6.41 -4.52
C SER A 145 34.57 -6.50 -4.83
N THR A 146 33.87 -5.39 -4.72
CA THR A 146 32.55 -5.27 -5.34
C THR A 146 32.69 -5.40 -6.86
N ASN A 147 31.56 -5.71 -7.54
CA ASN A 147 31.52 -5.85 -9.00
C ASN A 147 31.52 -4.50 -9.77
N LEU A 148 31.78 -3.38 -9.07
CA LEU A 148 31.80 -2.05 -9.66
C LEU A 148 33.18 -1.75 -10.27
N PRO A 149 33.27 -1.23 -11.52
CA PRO A 149 34.54 -1.04 -12.25
C PRO A 149 35.61 -0.27 -11.44
N ARG A 150 35.22 0.82 -10.76
CA ARG A 150 36.16 1.63 -9.94
C ARG A 150 36.78 0.84 -8.79
N VAL A 151 36.03 -0.11 -8.22
CA VAL A 151 36.53 -0.91 -7.09
C VAL A 151 37.43 -2.05 -7.57
N ILE A 152 37.05 -2.67 -8.70
CA ILE A 152 37.87 -3.69 -9.37
C ILE A 152 39.23 -3.11 -9.77
N LEU A 153 39.23 -1.90 -10.36
CA LEU A 153 40.46 -1.21 -10.76
C LEU A 153 41.30 -0.80 -9.53
N SER A 154 40.68 -0.35 -8.44
CA SER A 154 41.35 -0.06 -7.18
C SER A 154 42.04 -1.31 -6.60
N MET A 155 41.34 -2.45 -6.59
CA MET A 155 41.91 -3.74 -6.17
C MET A 155 43.15 -4.09 -7.02
N ASN A 156 43.00 -4.05 -8.35
CA ASN A 156 44.10 -4.40 -9.26
C ASN A 156 45.30 -3.46 -9.11
N SER A 157 45.11 -2.16 -8.94
CA SER A 157 46.15 -1.19 -8.72
C SER A 157 46.92 -1.46 -7.42
N CYS A 158 46.20 -1.85 -6.33
CA CYS A 158 46.82 -2.24 -5.07
C CYS A 158 47.69 -3.50 -5.21
N LEU A 159 47.14 -4.53 -5.90
CA LEU A 159 47.86 -5.78 -6.19
C LEU A 159 49.12 -5.54 -7.05
N GLU A 160 49.04 -4.61 -8.02
CA GLU A 160 50.20 -4.17 -8.81
C GLU A 160 51.27 -3.54 -7.90
N GLY A 161 50.84 -2.65 -6.98
CA GLY A 161 51.75 -2.04 -6.00
C GLY A 161 52.46 -3.05 -5.10
N LEU A 162 51.74 -4.08 -4.64
CA LEU A 162 52.33 -5.20 -3.89
C LEU A 162 53.35 -5.98 -4.72
N LYS A 163 53.02 -6.23 -6.01
CA LYS A 163 53.88 -6.99 -6.93
C LYS A 163 55.16 -6.26 -7.27
N GLU A 164 55.16 -4.93 -7.33
CA GLU A 164 56.37 -4.14 -7.47
C GLU A 164 57.32 -4.34 -6.29
N GLY A 165 56.82 -4.56 -5.08
CA GLY A 165 57.65 -4.91 -3.90
C GLY A 165 58.21 -6.32 -3.94
N ASN A 166 57.45 -7.31 -4.44
CA ASN A 166 57.88 -8.69 -4.61
C ASN A 166 57.16 -9.36 -5.79
N PRO A 167 57.82 -9.55 -6.96
CA PRO A 167 57.24 -10.21 -8.13
C PRO A 167 56.83 -11.67 -7.93
N ALA A 168 57.28 -12.33 -6.86
CA ALA A 168 56.93 -13.71 -6.56
C ALA A 168 55.56 -13.86 -5.90
N LEU A 169 54.94 -12.80 -5.41
CA LEU A 169 53.61 -12.84 -4.80
C LEU A 169 52.56 -13.32 -5.81
N ARG A 170 51.63 -14.15 -5.33
CA ARG A 170 50.49 -14.69 -6.06
C ARG A 170 49.24 -14.50 -5.22
N TRP A 171 48.10 -14.35 -5.88
CA TRP A 171 46.81 -14.12 -5.23
C TRP A 171 45.64 -14.74 -6.01
N ASN A 172 44.57 -14.99 -5.30
CA ASN A 172 43.23 -15.24 -5.87
C ASN A 172 42.39 -13.97 -5.77
N ALA A 173 41.90 -13.48 -6.92
CA ALA A 173 41.08 -12.27 -6.94
C ALA A 173 39.69 -12.57 -7.54
N THR A 174 38.63 -12.04 -6.90
CA THR A 174 37.25 -12.12 -7.43
C THR A 174 36.46 -10.85 -7.13
N CYS A 175 35.45 -10.61 -8.00
CA CYS A 175 34.45 -9.55 -7.89
C CYS A 175 33.03 -10.11 -8.12
N ALA A 176 32.75 -11.30 -7.58
CA ALA A 176 31.46 -11.97 -7.78
C ALA A 176 30.32 -11.21 -7.07
N LYS A 177 29.09 -11.38 -7.62
CA LYS A 177 27.89 -10.82 -6.99
C LYS A 177 27.68 -11.32 -5.54
N ALA A 178 28.16 -12.51 -5.22
CA ALA A 178 28.11 -13.05 -3.85
C ALA A 178 28.84 -12.18 -2.83
N GLU A 179 29.87 -11.41 -3.28
CA GLU A 179 30.63 -10.53 -2.39
C GLU A 179 29.90 -9.20 -2.09
N MET A 180 28.87 -8.86 -2.85
CA MET A 180 28.18 -7.56 -2.73
C MET A 180 27.48 -7.35 -1.40
N GLY A 181 26.91 -8.39 -0.81
CA GLY A 181 26.11 -8.31 0.39
C GLY A 181 26.87 -7.66 1.56
N TYR A 182 28.13 -8.05 1.76
CA TYR A 182 28.96 -7.52 2.85
C TYR A 182 29.90 -6.40 2.42
N LEU A 183 30.35 -6.35 1.13
CA LEU A 183 31.24 -5.29 0.65
C LEU A 183 30.52 -3.98 0.29
N ASN A 184 29.20 -4.03 -0.01
CA ASN A 184 28.42 -2.85 -0.35
C ASN A 184 26.93 -2.99 0.06
N PRO A 185 26.63 -3.14 1.35
CA PRO A 185 25.25 -3.34 1.82
C PRO A 185 24.33 -2.13 1.54
N HIS A 186 24.89 -1.00 1.14
CA HIS A 186 24.19 0.27 0.89
C HIS A 186 23.96 0.57 -0.61
N SER A 187 24.23 -0.36 -1.52
CA SER A 187 23.92 -0.14 -2.94
C SER A 187 22.41 -0.22 -3.22
N GLY A 188 21.87 0.77 -3.93
CA GLY A 188 20.46 0.81 -4.35
C GLY A 188 20.12 -0.12 -5.53
N LEU A 189 21.10 -0.71 -6.21
CA LEU A 189 20.87 -1.45 -7.44
C LEU A 189 20.66 -2.94 -7.20
N LYS A 190 19.40 -3.40 -7.16
CA LYS A 190 19.03 -4.82 -6.96
C LYS A 190 19.80 -5.79 -7.87
N LYS A 191 20.07 -5.40 -9.12
CA LYS A 191 20.82 -6.21 -10.11
C LYS A 191 22.26 -6.51 -9.71
N ASP A 192 22.83 -5.74 -8.79
CA ASP A 192 24.22 -5.87 -8.36
C ASP A 192 24.42 -7.01 -7.35
N TYR A 193 23.34 -7.54 -6.77
CA TYR A 193 23.37 -8.58 -5.76
C TYR A 193 22.99 -9.96 -6.33
N ALA A 194 23.55 -11.02 -5.74
CA ALA A 194 23.11 -12.39 -6.03
C ALA A 194 21.69 -12.64 -5.49
N ASP A 195 21.41 -12.13 -4.28
CA ASP A 195 20.05 -12.06 -3.71
C ASP A 195 19.55 -10.61 -3.73
N PRO A 196 18.48 -10.28 -4.47
CA PRO A 196 17.90 -8.93 -4.47
C PRO A 196 17.51 -8.40 -3.09
N LYS A 197 17.20 -9.27 -2.14
CA LYS A 197 16.88 -8.92 -0.75
C LYS A 197 18.08 -8.34 0.02
N ALA A 198 19.29 -8.59 -0.46
CA ALA A 198 20.53 -8.01 0.09
C ALA A 198 20.74 -6.55 -0.32
N SER A 199 19.94 -5.99 -1.23
CA SER A 199 20.08 -4.60 -1.68
C SER A 199 19.68 -3.60 -0.60
N SER A 200 20.19 -2.36 -0.69
CA SER A 200 19.83 -1.29 0.25
C SER A 200 18.33 -0.96 0.25
N GLN A 201 17.65 -1.08 -0.90
CA GLN A 201 16.22 -0.88 -0.99
C GLN A 201 15.45 -1.87 -0.10
N TYR A 202 15.97 -3.07 0.08
CA TYR A 202 15.37 -4.09 0.92
C TYR A 202 15.78 -3.96 2.40
N ARG A 203 17.02 -3.56 2.67
CA ARG A 203 17.59 -3.51 4.03
C ARG A 203 17.40 -2.18 4.73
N LEU A 204 17.40 -1.09 3.97
CA LEU A 204 17.44 0.27 4.50
C LEU A 204 16.14 1.05 4.26
N GLY A 205 15.23 0.54 3.39
CA GLY A 205 13.93 1.13 3.11
C GLY A 205 13.95 2.38 2.25
N ASN A 206 12.94 3.24 2.40
CA ASN A 206 12.71 4.39 1.55
C ASN A 206 13.76 5.50 1.74
N THR A 207 14.48 5.83 0.68
CA THR A 207 15.52 6.88 0.70
C THR A 207 14.97 8.31 0.77
N ALA A 208 13.70 8.53 0.43
CA ALA A 208 13.09 9.87 0.49
C ALA A 208 13.11 10.47 1.91
N VAL A 209 12.90 9.65 2.92
CA VAL A 209 12.89 10.10 4.32
C VAL A 209 14.27 10.62 4.76
N TRP A 210 15.37 10.01 4.30
CA TRP A 210 16.73 10.50 4.60
C TRP A 210 17.00 11.84 3.94
N GLN A 211 16.50 12.05 2.73
CA GLN A 211 16.65 13.30 1.98
C GLN A 211 15.90 14.44 2.64
N GLU A 212 14.73 14.19 3.24
CA GLU A 212 13.97 15.22 3.97
C GLU A 212 14.77 15.83 5.14
N GLY A 213 15.42 14.98 5.96
CA GLY A 213 16.27 15.43 7.06
C GLY A 213 17.45 16.28 6.61
N MET A 214 18.13 15.85 5.54
CA MET A 214 19.20 16.58 4.87
C MET A 214 18.71 17.93 4.36
N MET A 215 17.61 17.94 3.59
CA MET A 215 17.07 19.16 2.97
C MET A 215 16.55 20.15 4.01
N ALA A 216 16.06 19.69 5.15
CA ALA A 216 15.66 20.56 6.25
C ALA A 216 16.86 21.37 6.80
N ILE A 217 18.04 20.71 7.00
CA ILE A 217 19.27 21.41 7.39
C ILE A 217 19.75 22.34 6.28
N PHE A 218 19.74 21.87 5.03
CA PHE A 218 20.15 22.67 3.87
C PHE A 218 19.36 23.99 3.81
N ARG A 219 18.03 23.92 3.87
CA ARG A 219 17.16 25.11 3.83
C ARG A 219 17.29 26.05 5.03
N GLU A 220 17.69 25.51 6.18
CA GLU A 220 17.96 26.30 7.38
C GLU A 220 19.29 27.08 7.29
N LYS A 221 20.33 26.46 6.69
CA LYS A 221 21.71 26.95 6.74
C LYS A 221 22.17 27.66 5.47
N VAL A 222 21.51 27.44 4.33
CA VAL A 222 21.99 27.89 3.01
C VAL A 222 20.98 28.80 2.32
N ASP A 223 21.42 29.99 1.86
CA ASP A 223 20.63 30.86 0.99
C ASP A 223 20.82 30.48 -0.49
N CYS A 224 20.10 29.45 -0.93
CA CYS A 224 20.11 29.03 -2.31
C CYS A 224 19.68 30.15 -3.28
N GLY A 225 18.77 31.04 -2.89
CA GLY A 225 18.37 32.19 -3.69
C GLY A 225 19.51 33.17 -3.93
N ALA A 226 20.37 33.45 -2.93
CA ALA A 226 21.55 34.28 -3.08
C ALA A 226 22.58 33.63 -4.03
N PHE A 227 22.79 32.30 -3.93
CA PHE A 227 23.63 31.55 -4.85
C PHE A 227 23.13 31.71 -6.30
N ILE A 228 21.86 31.48 -6.58
CA ILE A 228 21.29 31.62 -7.94
C ILE A 228 21.44 33.06 -8.48
N ARG A 229 21.12 34.08 -7.66
CA ARG A 229 21.26 35.51 -8.08
C ARG A 229 22.70 35.91 -8.40
N ARG A 230 23.70 35.21 -7.85
CA ARG A 230 25.12 35.46 -8.15
C ARG A 230 25.48 35.08 -9.58
N TYR A 231 24.87 34.03 -10.12
CA TYR A 231 25.22 33.48 -11.44
C TYR A 231 24.18 33.76 -12.53
N PHE A 232 22.94 34.02 -12.19
CA PHE A 232 21.84 34.19 -13.14
C PHE A 232 21.15 35.54 -12.96
N THR A 233 20.97 36.28 -14.08
CA THR A 233 20.21 37.54 -14.11
C THR A 233 18.70 37.27 -13.99
N ASN A 234 18.24 36.08 -14.39
CA ASN A 234 16.89 35.58 -14.19
C ASN A 234 16.95 34.16 -13.61
N GLY A 235 16.69 34.01 -12.31
CA GLY A 235 16.74 32.71 -11.61
C GLY A 235 15.67 31.71 -12.03
N SER A 236 14.59 32.12 -12.70
CA SER A 236 13.53 31.21 -13.15
C SER A 236 13.97 30.22 -14.25
N ILE A 237 15.15 30.43 -14.83
CA ILE A 237 15.76 29.48 -15.79
C ILE A 237 16.23 28.19 -15.12
N VAL A 238 16.49 28.22 -13.82
CA VAL A 238 16.90 27.08 -13.01
C VAL A 238 15.64 26.45 -12.42
N GLU A 239 15.22 25.32 -12.98
CA GLU A 239 13.97 24.63 -12.63
C GLU A 239 14.01 24.08 -11.19
N ASP A 240 15.16 23.55 -10.75
CA ASP A 240 15.43 23.08 -9.39
C ASP A 240 16.66 23.79 -8.82
N PRO A 241 16.48 24.94 -8.16
CA PRO A 241 17.60 25.72 -7.60
C PRO A 241 18.39 24.98 -6.53
N GLU A 242 17.71 24.21 -5.64
CA GLU A 242 18.36 23.46 -4.56
C GLU A 242 19.22 22.32 -5.12
N GLY A 243 18.65 21.54 -6.04
CA GLY A 243 19.37 20.47 -6.74
C GLY A 243 20.53 20.98 -7.58
N PHE A 244 20.37 22.11 -8.27
CA PHE A 244 21.44 22.73 -9.06
C PHE A 244 22.61 23.14 -8.16
N MET A 245 22.36 23.80 -7.03
CA MET A 245 23.40 24.20 -6.10
C MET A 245 24.12 22.99 -5.50
N LEU A 246 23.40 21.92 -5.12
CA LEU A 246 23.99 20.66 -4.65
C LEU A 246 24.84 19.99 -5.74
N PHE A 247 24.43 20.00 -7.01
CA PHE A 247 25.22 19.44 -8.10
C PHE A 247 26.51 20.23 -8.33
N CYS A 248 26.47 21.55 -8.21
CA CYS A 248 27.67 22.41 -8.25
C CYS A 248 28.60 22.12 -7.07
N TYR A 249 28.06 21.85 -5.87
CA TYR A 249 28.88 21.47 -4.70
C TYR A 249 29.58 20.12 -4.93
N TYR A 250 28.86 19.11 -5.43
CA TYR A 250 29.49 17.83 -5.74
C TYR A 250 30.49 17.93 -6.91
N LEU A 251 30.24 18.78 -7.89
CA LEU A 251 31.21 19.08 -8.95
C LEU A 251 32.51 19.69 -8.36
N ALA A 252 32.39 20.68 -7.48
CA ALA A 252 33.55 21.31 -6.85
C ALA A 252 34.39 20.30 -6.07
N GLY A 253 33.74 19.41 -5.29
CA GLY A 253 34.41 18.32 -4.58
C GLY A 253 35.07 17.30 -5.52
N ASP A 254 34.44 17.00 -6.65
CA ASP A 254 34.91 16.02 -7.61
C ASP A 254 36.19 16.47 -8.34
N MET A 255 36.36 17.77 -8.55
CA MET A 255 37.55 18.30 -9.22
C MET A 255 38.86 17.99 -8.49
N TYR A 256 38.83 17.80 -7.17
CA TYR A 256 39.96 17.31 -6.39
C TYR A 256 40.37 15.87 -6.74
N SER A 257 39.46 15.09 -7.32
CA SER A 257 39.75 13.75 -7.84
C SER A 257 40.39 13.75 -9.22
N ILE A 258 40.47 14.90 -9.91
CA ILE A 258 40.92 15.06 -11.30
C ILE A 258 41.92 16.25 -11.40
N PRO A 259 43.01 16.25 -10.61
CA PRO A 259 43.89 17.40 -10.54
C PRO A 259 44.59 17.74 -11.86
N GLU A 260 44.66 16.79 -12.79
CA GLU A 260 45.20 17.02 -14.17
C GLU A 260 44.44 18.02 -15.00
N LEU A 261 43.16 18.34 -14.61
CA LEU A 261 42.38 19.37 -15.31
C LEU A 261 42.72 20.80 -14.81
N GLU A 262 43.47 20.95 -13.74
CA GLU A 262 43.89 22.23 -13.17
C GLU A 262 42.75 23.26 -13.02
N THR A 263 41.51 22.78 -12.82
CA THR A 263 40.29 23.60 -12.73
C THR A 263 39.54 23.25 -11.44
N TYR A 264 39.27 24.25 -10.62
CA TYR A 264 38.54 24.13 -9.37
C TYR A 264 37.34 25.06 -9.35
N PHE A 265 36.32 24.73 -8.56
CA PHE A 265 35.06 25.47 -8.48
C PHE A 265 34.71 25.87 -7.01
N ASP A 266 35.69 25.95 -6.12
CA ASP A 266 35.50 26.36 -4.73
C ASP A 266 34.95 27.80 -4.64
N ASP A 267 35.36 28.67 -5.54
CA ASP A 267 34.95 30.06 -5.64
C ASP A 267 33.48 30.25 -6.01
N LEU A 268 32.76 29.20 -6.36
CA LEU A 268 31.32 29.25 -6.56
C LEU A 268 30.58 29.50 -5.24
N PHE A 269 31.15 29.14 -4.11
CA PHE A 269 30.50 29.15 -2.80
C PHE A 269 31.15 30.16 -1.84
N THR A 270 30.36 30.68 -0.91
CA THR A 270 30.92 31.28 0.30
C THR A 270 31.38 30.19 1.28
N GLN A 271 32.17 30.57 2.24
CA GLN A 271 32.59 29.63 3.29
C GLN A 271 31.39 29.10 4.10
N GLU A 272 30.42 29.98 4.34
CA GLU A 272 29.15 29.65 5.01
C GLU A 272 28.30 28.66 4.17
N ASP A 273 28.25 28.84 2.85
CA ASP A 273 27.58 27.89 1.94
C ASP A 273 28.21 26.51 2.08
N ILE A 274 29.54 26.40 2.01
CA ILE A 274 30.24 25.10 2.13
C ILE A 274 29.97 24.44 3.49
N LEU A 275 30.05 25.20 4.60
CA LEU A 275 29.78 24.66 5.94
C LEU A 275 28.33 24.18 6.07
N GLY A 276 27.35 24.95 5.56
CA GLY A 276 25.92 24.59 5.62
C GLY A 276 25.59 23.36 4.77
N ILE A 277 26.12 23.29 3.55
CA ILE A 277 25.90 22.12 2.67
C ILE A 277 26.61 20.89 3.24
N TRP A 278 27.85 21.05 3.74
CA TRP A 278 28.56 19.93 4.39
C TRP A 278 27.81 19.41 5.63
N GLU A 279 27.26 20.29 6.48
CA GLU A 279 26.48 19.85 7.66
C GLU A 279 25.25 19.06 7.24
N ALA A 280 24.55 19.46 6.17
CA ALA A 280 23.41 18.75 5.62
C ALA A 280 23.82 17.37 5.04
N ASP A 281 24.84 17.33 4.18
CA ASP A 281 25.35 16.09 3.57
C ASP A 281 25.92 15.12 4.64
N ASN A 282 26.61 15.66 5.63
CA ASN A 282 27.14 14.90 6.77
C ASN A 282 26.01 14.23 7.59
N TYR A 283 24.89 14.94 7.83
CA TYR A 283 23.71 14.37 8.47
C TYR A 283 23.06 13.26 7.62
N LEU A 284 23.00 13.41 6.30
CA LEU A 284 22.53 12.35 5.42
C LEU A 284 23.30 11.04 5.60
N TYR A 285 24.64 11.12 5.67
CA TYR A 285 25.48 9.94 5.91
C TYR A 285 25.30 9.36 7.30
N TYR A 286 25.14 10.19 8.33
CA TYR A 286 24.84 9.73 9.69
C TYR A 286 23.53 8.95 9.73
N SER A 287 22.46 9.46 9.10
CA SER A 287 21.16 8.80 9.07
C SER A 287 21.19 7.47 8.29
N GLN A 288 21.90 7.44 7.16
CA GLN A 288 21.96 6.25 6.31
C GLN A 288 22.92 5.16 6.79
N LYS A 289 24.02 5.52 7.48
CA LYS A 289 25.15 4.63 7.78
C LYS A 289 25.43 4.53 9.28
N GLY A 290 24.83 5.40 10.06
CA GLY A 290 25.05 5.56 11.49
C GLY A 290 23.94 4.99 12.36
N PRO A 291 23.95 5.37 13.65
CA PRO A 291 23.02 4.86 14.66
C PRO A 291 21.73 5.67 14.77
N ASP A 292 21.33 6.43 13.75
CA ASP A 292 20.14 7.30 13.80
C ASP A 292 18.89 6.49 14.24
N PRO A 293 18.24 6.84 15.36
CA PRO A 293 17.10 6.12 15.89
C PRO A 293 15.85 6.24 15.00
N LEU A 294 15.73 7.29 14.17
CA LEU A 294 14.63 7.46 13.20
C LEU A 294 14.56 6.29 12.20
N TYR A 295 15.69 5.61 12.00
CA TYR A 295 15.79 4.47 11.09
C TYR A 295 16.14 3.18 11.86
N SER A 296 15.78 3.10 13.12
CA SER A 296 16.01 1.93 13.99
C SER A 296 17.48 1.51 14.09
N GLY A 297 18.43 2.41 13.80
CA GLY A 297 19.87 2.10 13.78
C GLY A 297 20.35 1.16 12.68
N ARG A 298 19.48 0.70 11.80
CA ARG A 298 19.79 -0.31 10.77
C ARG A 298 20.86 0.12 9.77
N GLY A 299 21.06 1.42 9.59
CA GLY A 299 22.13 1.94 8.74
C GLY A 299 23.52 1.50 9.19
N MET A 300 23.76 1.48 10.50
CA MET A 300 24.97 0.96 11.13
C MET A 300 24.96 -0.57 11.18
N GLU A 301 23.83 -1.16 11.54
CA GLU A 301 23.73 -2.60 11.80
C GLU A 301 23.99 -3.49 10.60
N VAL A 302 23.73 -3.03 9.35
CA VAL A 302 24.07 -3.81 8.14
C VAL A 302 25.54 -4.14 8.02
N ALA A 303 26.42 -3.45 8.75
CA ALA A 303 27.84 -3.77 8.81
C ALA A 303 28.18 -5.08 9.55
N TRP A 304 27.18 -5.71 10.22
CA TRP A 304 27.36 -7.02 10.86
C TRP A 304 27.94 -8.06 9.90
N GLU A 305 27.50 -8.07 8.63
CA GLU A 305 27.98 -9.03 7.64
C GLU A 305 29.47 -8.86 7.33
N MET A 306 29.95 -7.60 7.24
CA MET A 306 31.38 -7.32 7.04
C MET A 306 32.20 -7.76 8.23
N LEU A 307 31.74 -7.47 9.45
CA LEU A 307 32.45 -7.85 10.66
C LEU A 307 32.47 -9.35 10.87
N ASP A 308 31.36 -10.04 10.57
CA ASP A 308 31.25 -11.49 10.58
C ASP A 308 32.18 -12.15 9.54
N ASP A 309 32.25 -11.61 8.32
CA ASP A 309 33.18 -12.06 7.29
C ASP A 309 34.64 -11.87 7.71
N ILE A 310 34.99 -10.76 8.37
CA ILE A 310 36.31 -10.54 8.92
C ILE A 310 36.63 -11.63 9.94
N ILE A 311 35.73 -11.94 10.87
CA ILE A 311 35.94 -12.95 11.93
C ILE A 311 36.06 -14.36 11.32
N VAL A 312 35.05 -14.77 10.56
CA VAL A 312 34.96 -16.14 10.02
C VAL A 312 36.11 -16.44 9.06
N LYS A 313 36.46 -15.48 8.19
CA LYS A 313 37.53 -15.67 7.20
C LYS A 313 38.93 -15.59 7.83
N THR A 314 39.10 -14.79 8.85
CA THR A 314 40.41 -14.77 9.60
C THR A 314 40.66 -16.11 10.25
N ASP A 315 39.67 -16.68 10.94
CA ASP A 315 39.81 -18.01 11.59
C ASP A 315 40.01 -19.13 10.53
N ALA A 316 39.27 -19.10 9.41
CA ALA A 316 39.40 -20.09 8.34
C ALA A 316 40.79 -20.01 7.65
N ASP A 317 41.22 -18.83 7.24
CA ASP A 317 42.49 -18.62 6.56
C ASP A 317 43.69 -19.06 7.47
N LEU A 318 43.63 -18.73 8.77
CA LEU A 318 44.71 -19.10 9.73
C LEU A 318 44.68 -20.58 10.15
N ALA A 319 43.53 -21.28 9.95
CA ALA A 319 43.47 -22.72 10.15
C ALA A 319 44.08 -23.48 8.97
N GLU A 320 44.00 -22.94 7.75
CA GLU A 320 44.43 -23.58 6.51
C GLU A 320 45.89 -23.18 6.16
N TYR A 321 46.29 -21.94 6.40
CA TYR A 321 47.56 -21.39 5.98
C TYR A 321 48.35 -20.87 7.17
N PRO A 322 49.67 -21.17 7.29
CA PRO A 322 50.51 -20.58 8.37
C PRO A 322 50.68 -19.09 8.24
N TYR A 323 50.63 -18.54 7.01
CA TYR A 323 50.69 -17.13 6.69
C TYR A 323 49.68 -16.79 5.60
N ALA A 324 48.84 -15.76 5.81
CA ALA A 324 47.83 -15.38 4.82
C ALA A 324 47.56 -13.85 4.86
N ALA A 325 46.92 -13.37 3.80
CA ALA A 325 46.41 -12.00 3.74
C ALA A 325 45.06 -11.99 2.99
N ARG A 326 44.11 -11.24 3.53
CA ARG A 326 42.79 -11.03 2.88
C ARG A 326 42.54 -9.54 2.67
N LEU A 327 42.50 -9.16 1.40
CA LEU A 327 42.36 -7.77 0.96
C LEU A 327 40.94 -7.53 0.42
N ARG A 328 40.18 -6.66 1.06
CA ARG A 328 38.81 -6.33 0.68
C ARG A 328 38.74 -4.90 0.15
N PHE A 329 37.97 -4.69 -0.91
CA PHE A 329 37.78 -3.39 -1.54
C PHE A 329 36.30 -3.08 -1.74
N GLY A 330 35.88 -1.90 -1.29
CA GLY A 330 34.50 -1.49 -1.30
C GLY A 330 34.31 0.02 -1.28
N HIS A 331 33.40 0.49 -0.43
CA HIS A 331 32.87 1.84 -0.45
C HIS A 331 32.95 2.53 0.94
N ASP A 332 32.83 3.86 0.90
CA ASP A 332 32.71 4.73 2.08
C ASP A 332 31.55 4.32 3.01
N GLY A 333 30.35 4.05 2.42
CA GLY A 333 29.15 3.70 3.19
C GLY A 333 29.35 2.49 4.08
N CYS A 334 29.97 1.41 3.58
CA CYS A 334 30.28 0.24 4.40
C CYS A 334 31.34 0.56 5.46
N MET A 335 32.34 1.37 5.12
CA MET A 335 33.38 1.78 6.05
C MET A 335 32.84 2.58 7.23
N MET A 336 31.96 3.58 6.96
CA MET A 336 31.33 4.38 8.00
C MET A 336 30.43 3.52 8.90
N ALA A 337 29.61 2.64 8.29
CA ALA A 337 28.76 1.73 9.04
C ALA A 337 29.60 0.79 9.93
N LEU A 338 30.73 0.29 9.43
CA LEU A 338 31.65 -0.55 10.21
C LEU A 338 32.28 0.23 11.39
N MET A 339 32.72 1.48 11.18
CA MET A 339 33.20 2.35 12.24
C MET A 339 32.16 2.53 13.35
N ALA A 340 30.92 2.83 12.95
CA ALA A 340 29.81 3.02 13.88
C ALA A 340 29.45 1.71 14.61
N PHE A 341 29.36 0.59 13.91
CA PHE A 341 29.01 -0.71 14.48
C PHE A 341 30.09 -1.24 15.42
N MET A 342 31.37 -1.01 15.11
CA MET A 342 32.47 -1.36 15.97
C MET A 342 32.64 -0.39 17.15
N GLY A 343 31.97 0.75 17.18
CA GLY A 343 32.08 1.77 18.22
C GLY A 343 33.45 2.46 18.21
N ILE A 344 34.06 2.68 17.03
CA ILE A 344 35.31 3.38 16.85
C ILE A 344 35.05 4.87 17.06
N ASP A 345 35.90 5.48 17.90
CA ASP A 345 35.74 6.87 18.35
C ASP A 345 34.31 7.11 18.86
N ARG A 346 33.63 8.11 18.29
CA ARG A 346 32.25 8.47 18.63
C ARG A 346 31.23 8.13 17.53
N TRP A 347 31.64 7.40 16.50
CA TRP A 347 30.77 7.12 15.31
C TRP A 347 29.52 6.34 15.62
N GLY A 348 29.51 5.54 16.69
CA GLY A 348 28.35 4.77 17.15
C GLY A 348 27.41 5.51 18.12
N GLU A 349 27.65 6.80 18.41
CA GLU A 349 26.86 7.57 19.38
C GLU A 349 25.57 8.10 18.74
N VAL A 350 24.46 7.88 19.44
CA VAL A 350 23.16 8.49 19.12
C VAL A 350 23.13 9.89 19.70
N VAL A 351 22.99 10.90 18.84
CA VAL A 351 22.99 12.30 19.25
C VAL A 351 21.86 13.08 18.56
N PRO A 352 21.38 14.20 19.14
CA PRO A 352 20.47 15.11 18.46
C PRO A 352 21.01 15.62 17.12
N ARG A 353 20.12 15.95 16.19
CA ARG A 353 20.45 16.37 14.82
C ARG A 353 21.52 17.48 14.75
N ASP A 354 21.39 18.48 15.60
CA ASP A 354 22.30 19.63 15.67
C ASP A 354 23.71 19.30 16.23
N GLN A 355 23.86 18.13 16.86
CA GLN A 355 25.15 17.64 17.43
C GLN A 355 25.81 16.58 16.52
N VAL A 356 25.19 16.15 15.43
CA VAL A 356 25.76 15.12 14.54
C VAL A 356 27.16 15.50 14.05
N LYS A 357 27.40 16.76 13.68
CA LYS A 357 28.68 17.28 13.23
C LYS A 357 29.82 17.13 14.29
N ASP A 358 29.44 16.93 15.56
CA ASP A 358 30.41 16.80 16.67
C ASP A 358 30.96 15.38 16.81
N VAL A 359 30.21 14.39 16.36
CA VAL A 359 30.50 12.95 16.43
C VAL A 359 30.77 12.30 15.09
N TRP A 360 30.20 12.85 14.02
CA TRP A 360 30.29 12.31 12.68
C TRP A 360 30.88 13.33 11.71
N GLN A 361 32.00 12.98 11.06
CA GLN A 361 32.69 13.87 10.12
C GLN A 361 33.09 13.08 8.87
N THR A 362 32.32 13.23 7.78
CA THR A 362 32.46 12.49 6.51
C THR A 362 33.86 12.67 5.87
N TYR A 363 34.51 13.82 6.05
CA TYR A 363 35.88 14.03 5.57
C TYR A 363 36.93 13.13 6.23
N LYS A 364 36.62 12.50 7.37
CA LYS A 364 37.51 11.50 7.99
C LYS A 364 37.54 10.18 7.21
N VAL A 365 36.66 10.01 6.24
CA VAL A 365 36.65 8.87 5.34
C VAL A 365 37.00 9.33 3.90
N PRO A 366 38.23 9.84 3.68
CA PRO A 366 38.65 10.31 2.38
C PRO A 366 38.73 9.19 1.33
N MET A 367 38.92 9.54 0.06
CA MET A 367 39.18 8.58 -1.02
C MET A 367 40.38 7.68 -0.69
N ALA A 368 40.29 6.39 -1.02
CA ALA A 368 41.27 5.34 -0.75
C ALA A 368 41.56 5.07 0.74
N SER A 369 40.67 5.46 1.67
CA SER A 369 40.75 5.10 3.10
C SER A 369 40.81 3.59 3.30
N ALA A 370 41.51 3.13 4.32
CA ALA A 370 41.67 1.71 4.58
C ALA A 370 41.82 1.36 6.08
N PHE A 371 41.11 0.32 6.49
CA PHE A 371 41.36 -0.43 7.71
C PHE A 371 42.42 -1.50 7.48
N GLN A 372 43.26 -1.74 8.50
CA GLN A 372 44.26 -2.78 8.50
C GLN A 372 44.26 -3.49 9.86
N PHE A 373 43.88 -4.76 9.88
CA PHE A 373 43.99 -5.66 11.03
C PHE A 373 45.24 -6.50 10.81
N ALA A 374 46.31 -6.20 11.57
CA ALA A 374 47.55 -6.95 11.52
C ALA A 374 47.62 -7.93 12.69
N PHE A 375 47.78 -9.23 12.40
CA PHE A 375 47.71 -10.30 13.41
C PHE A 375 49.05 -10.93 13.67
N TYR A 376 49.26 -11.25 14.97
CA TYR A 376 50.52 -11.81 15.48
C TYR A 376 50.21 -13.04 16.35
N ARG A 377 50.96 -14.12 16.11
CA ARG A 377 50.85 -15.38 16.86
C ARG A 377 51.99 -15.50 17.85
N GLY A 378 51.69 -15.81 19.10
CA GLY A 378 52.67 -16.09 20.15
C GLY A 378 53.49 -17.34 19.82
N LYS A 379 54.81 -17.22 19.72
CA LYS A 379 55.70 -18.29 19.33
C LYS A 379 55.74 -19.45 20.32
N LYS A 380 55.41 -19.24 21.58
CA LYS A 380 55.36 -20.23 22.66
C LYS A 380 53.94 -20.49 23.13
N SER A 381 53.16 -19.47 23.27
CA SER A 381 51.77 -19.52 23.78
C SER A 381 50.75 -19.96 22.72
N GLY A 382 51.02 -19.67 21.43
CA GLY A 382 50.10 -19.95 20.34
C GLY A 382 48.91 -19.01 20.25
N ASP A 383 48.74 -18.11 21.23
CA ASP A 383 47.67 -17.12 21.27
C ASP A 383 47.75 -16.15 20.10
N LEU A 384 46.58 -15.61 19.70
CA LEU A 384 46.47 -14.68 18.60
C LEU A 384 46.09 -13.29 19.13
N ILE A 385 46.93 -12.31 18.82
CA ILE A 385 46.66 -10.89 19.08
C ILE A 385 46.66 -10.12 17.75
N PHE A 386 46.00 -8.98 17.72
CA PHE A 386 46.04 -8.08 16.57
C PHE A 386 46.11 -6.61 17.00
N LYS A 387 46.55 -5.78 16.10
CA LYS A 387 46.36 -4.32 16.17
C LYS A 387 45.52 -3.83 14.99
N LEU A 388 44.73 -2.81 15.25
CA LEU A 388 43.90 -2.17 14.22
C LEU A 388 44.49 -0.79 13.92
N SER A 389 44.64 -0.49 12.63
CA SER A 389 44.91 0.87 12.17
C SER A 389 43.95 1.30 11.09
N TYR A 390 43.72 2.59 11.04
CA TYR A 390 42.88 3.26 10.03
C TYR A 390 43.68 4.40 9.40
N ASN A 391 43.84 4.39 8.08
CA ASN A 391 44.65 5.36 7.33
C ASN A 391 46.08 5.51 7.84
N GLY A 392 46.65 4.49 8.52
CA GLY A 392 47.99 4.48 9.11
C GLY A 392 48.04 4.88 10.59
N GLU A 393 46.94 5.36 11.17
CA GLU A 393 46.81 5.69 12.59
C GLU A 393 46.23 4.52 13.38
N LEU A 394 46.66 4.35 14.63
CA LEU A 394 46.16 3.30 15.52
C LEU A 394 44.75 3.62 15.99
N VAL A 395 43.85 2.62 15.99
CA VAL A 395 42.45 2.74 16.40
C VAL A 395 42.27 2.15 17.80
N THR A 396 41.56 2.87 18.66
CA THR A 396 41.08 2.37 19.96
C THR A 396 39.72 1.71 19.82
N LEU A 397 39.59 0.47 20.30
CA LEU A 397 38.34 -0.30 20.33
C LEU A 397 37.72 -0.23 21.74
N PRO A 398 36.35 -0.37 21.84
CA PRO A 398 35.63 -0.34 23.12
C PRO A 398 35.75 -1.67 23.90
N LEU A 399 36.92 -2.22 23.93
CA LEU A 399 37.29 -3.43 24.69
C LEU A 399 38.72 -3.28 25.27
N PRO A 400 39.04 -3.98 26.37
CA PRO A 400 40.38 -3.89 26.99
C PRO A 400 41.47 -4.35 26.02
N ALA A 401 42.48 -3.53 25.81
CA ALA A 401 43.67 -3.94 25.13
C ALA A 401 44.52 -4.87 26.06
N ALA A 402 45.15 -5.89 25.48
CA ALA A 402 46.07 -6.76 26.21
C ALA A 402 47.32 -5.95 26.64
N ASP A 403 47.87 -5.18 25.71
CA ASP A 403 48.92 -4.16 25.89
C ASP A 403 48.81 -3.23 24.67
N PHE A 404 48.22 -2.03 24.84
CA PHE A 404 47.95 -1.15 23.71
C PHE A 404 49.19 -0.95 22.84
N PRO A 405 49.08 -1.14 21.49
CA PRO A 405 47.85 -1.20 20.65
C PRO A 405 47.36 -2.62 20.34
N TYR A 406 47.68 -3.62 21.10
CA TYR A 406 47.31 -5.01 20.79
C TYR A 406 46.09 -5.47 21.57
N TYR A 407 45.20 -6.14 20.86
CA TYR A 407 43.97 -6.74 21.37
C TYR A 407 44.02 -8.25 21.23
N SER A 408 43.46 -9.00 22.18
CA SER A 408 43.25 -10.45 22.07
C SER A 408 42.18 -10.73 21.04
N TRP A 409 42.44 -11.65 20.09
CA TRP A 409 41.45 -12.06 19.09
C TRP A 409 40.24 -12.75 19.71
N ASP A 410 40.45 -13.57 20.74
CA ASP A 410 39.34 -14.23 21.46
C ASP A 410 38.48 -13.21 22.23
N ALA A 411 39.07 -12.20 22.84
CA ALA A 411 38.34 -11.12 23.50
C ALA A 411 37.52 -10.29 22.46
N PHE A 412 38.10 -10.04 21.30
CA PHE A 412 37.41 -9.39 20.20
C PHE A 412 36.17 -10.19 19.75
N LYS A 413 36.33 -11.49 19.51
CA LYS A 413 35.20 -12.38 19.13
C LYS A 413 34.13 -12.42 20.23
N ALA A 414 34.55 -12.58 21.49
CA ALA A 414 33.60 -12.61 22.61
C ALA A 414 32.78 -11.32 22.76
N TYR A 415 33.36 -10.17 22.39
CA TYR A 415 32.65 -8.88 22.41
C TYR A 415 31.72 -8.68 21.21
N TYR A 416 32.14 -9.02 19.97
CA TYR A 416 31.41 -8.66 18.77
C TYR A 416 30.42 -9.73 18.28
N LEU A 417 30.65 -11.03 18.52
CA LEU A 417 29.75 -12.08 18.08
C LEU A 417 28.32 -11.94 18.65
N PRO A 418 28.11 -11.59 19.94
CA PRO A 418 26.77 -11.31 20.45
C PRO A 418 26.13 -10.09 19.79
N ARG A 419 26.90 -9.04 19.48
CA ARG A 419 26.40 -7.83 18.78
C ARG A 419 26.00 -8.15 17.33
N ILE A 420 26.79 -8.98 16.64
CA ILE A 420 26.48 -9.48 15.30
C ILE A 420 25.18 -10.27 15.33
N ALA A 421 25.01 -11.19 16.28
CA ALA A 421 23.79 -11.97 16.44
C ALA A 421 22.56 -11.08 16.69
N ALA A 422 22.69 -10.09 17.59
CA ALA A 422 21.61 -9.14 17.89
C ALA A 422 21.23 -8.28 16.68
N ALA A 423 22.20 -7.75 15.93
CA ALA A 423 21.96 -6.96 14.73
C ALA A 423 21.27 -7.81 13.64
N LYS A 424 21.74 -9.04 13.45
CA LYS A 424 21.13 -9.99 12.50
C LYS A 424 19.68 -10.28 12.85
N GLU A 425 19.38 -10.51 14.13
CA GLU A 425 18.04 -10.77 14.62
C GLU A 425 17.16 -9.52 14.47
N HIS A 426 17.65 -8.33 14.85
CA HIS A 426 16.94 -7.07 14.73
C HIS A 426 16.58 -6.80 13.27
N LEU A 427 17.54 -6.82 12.34
CA LEU A 427 17.31 -6.57 10.92
C LEU A 427 16.37 -7.61 10.27
N ALA A 428 16.41 -8.86 10.73
CA ALA A 428 15.48 -9.89 10.27
C ALA A 428 14.03 -9.68 10.74
N ASN A 429 13.84 -8.84 11.76
CA ASN A 429 12.52 -8.49 12.30
C ASN A 429 11.95 -7.17 11.77
N LEU A 430 12.61 -6.53 10.81
CA LEU A 430 12.15 -5.29 10.18
C LEU A 430 11.65 -5.57 8.76
N ASP A 431 10.61 -4.83 8.38
CA ASP A 431 10.18 -4.76 6.98
C ASP A 431 11.14 -3.87 6.15
N PRO A 432 10.95 -3.77 4.81
CA PRO A 432 11.78 -2.90 3.98
C PRO A 432 11.78 -1.42 4.39
N GLU A 433 10.70 -0.92 5.02
CA GLU A 433 10.58 0.44 5.53
C GLU A 433 11.19 0.63 6.94
N GLY A 434 11.64 -0.47 7.58
CA GLY A 434 12.26 -0.47 8.89
C GLY A 434 11.27 -0.52 10.05
N ARG A 435 10.04 -0.92 9.79
CA ARG A 435 9.02 -1.12 10.82
C ARG A 435 9.11 -2.55 11.36
N PRO A 436 8.94 -2.77 12.68
CA PRO A 436 8.96 -4.12 13.23
C PRO A 436 7.76 -4.94 12.73
N TYR A 437 8.00 -6.22 12.48
CA TYR A 437 6.90 -7.15 12.25
C TYR A 437 6.17 -7.41 13.58
N VAL A 438 4.91 -7.00 13.63
CA VAL A 438 4.04 -7.14 14.81
C VAL A 438 2.89 -8.12 14.61
N LEU A 439 2.59 -8.49 13.36
CA LEU A 439 1.60 -9.51 13.02
C LEU A 439 2.28 -10.66 12.30
N GLU A 440 1.97 -11.89 12.71
CA GLU A 440 2.43 -13.08 12.02
C GLU A 440 1.46 -14.24 12.22
N GLY A 441 1.62 -15.29 11.44
CA GLY A 441 0.83 -16.50 11.56
C GLY A 441 1.02 -17.45 10.41
N LYS A 442 0.15 -18.44 10.34
CA LYS A 442 0.11 -19.47 9.30
C LYS A 442 -1.28 -19.61 8.71
N VAL A 443 -1.32 -19.90 7.41
CA VAL A 443 -2.54 -20.34 6.71
C VAL A 443 -2.36 -21.80 6.33
N THR A 444 -3.31 -22.64 6.75
CA THR A 444 -3.26 -24.10 6.53
C THR A 444 -4.59 -24.63 5.99
N CYS A 445 -4.52 -25.73 5.24
CA CYS A 445 -5.68 -26.54 4.87
C CYS A 445 -5.35 -28.01 5.17
N GLU A 446 -6.19 -28.69 5.93
CA GLU A 446 -5.96 -30.08 6.38
C GLU A 446 -4.58 -30.28 7.04
N GLY A 447 -4.09 -29.24 7.75
CA GLY A 447 -2.77 -29.23 8.40
C GLY A 447 -1.58 -28.99 7.46
N LEU A 448 -1.81 -28.87 6.14
CA LEU A 448 -0.78 -28.55 5.16
C LEU A 448 -0.72 -27.02 4.93
N PRO A 449 0.48 -26.46 4.68
CA PRO A 449 0.61 -25.04 4.40
C PRO A 449 -0.08 -24.65 3.08
N VAL A 450 -0.63 -23.44 3.04
CA VAL A 450 -1.16 -22.82 1.81
C VAL A 450 -0.29 -21.62 1.46
N GLU A 451 0.45 -21.73 0.35
CA GLU A 451 1.33 -20.68 -0.17
C GLU A 451 0.55 -19.64 -0.98
N GLY A 452 1.02 -18.37 -0.96
CA GLY A 452 0.51 -17.31 -1.82
C GLY A 452 -0.82 -16.69 -1.38
N VAL A 453 -1.32 -17.01 -0.17
CA VAL A 453 -2.55 -16.41 0.36
C VAL A 453 -2.26 -14.97 0.75
N ALA A 454 -3.05 -14.03 0.24
CA ALA A 454 -2.99 -12.64 0.65
C ALA A 454 -3.55 -12.47 2.08
N VAL A 455 -2.79 -11.78 2.93
CA VAL A 455 -3.13 -11.43 4.30
C VAL A 455 -2.99 -9.93 4.47
N THR A 456 -3.95 -9.30 5.11
CA THR A 456 -4.01 -7.84 5.24
C THR A 456 -4.41 -7.39 6.64
N ASP A 457 -3.99 -6.17 7.01
CA ASP A 457 -4.45 -5.44 8.21
C ASP A 457 -5.50 -4.37 7.87
N GLY A 458 -6.02 -4.39 6.63
CA GLY A 458 -6.94 -3.39 6.09
C GLY A 458 -6.25 -2.23 5.35
N VAL A 459 -4.91 -2.16 5.40
CA VAL A 459 -4.11 -1.11 4.75
C VAL A 459 -3.01 -1.71 3.89
N ASN A 460 -2.28 -2.70 4.44
CA ASN A 460 -1.15 -3.35 3.78
C ASN A 460 -1.51 -4.81 3.47
N ILE A 461 -0.95 -5.35 2.38
CA ILE A 461 -1.13 -6.75 1.99
C ILE A 461 0.25 -7.43 1.92
N VAL A 462 0.34 -8.62 2.53
CA VAL A 462 1.47 -9.54 2.40
C VAL A 462 0.97 -10.91 1.94
N HIS A 463 1.86 -11.77 1.48
CA HIS A 463 1.48 -13.12 1.03
C HIS A 463 2.19 -14.20 1.85
N THR A 464 1.52 -15.32 2.06
CA THR A 464 2.13 -16.47 2.73
C THR A 464 3.25 -17.08 1.89
N ASP A 465 4.31 -17.51 2.57
CA ASP A 465 5.45 -18.23 1.96
C ASP A 465 5.12 -19.73 1.69
N ALA A 466 6.08 -20.48 1.15
CA ALA A 466 5.95 -21.93 0.91
C ALA A 466 5.67 -22.76 2.17
N GLY A 467 5.91 -22.21 3.36
CA GLY A 467 5.55 -22.81 4.66
C GLY A 467 4.17 -22.36 5.15
N GLY A 468 3.41 -21.63 4.34
CA GLY A 468 2.12 -21.03 4.69
C GLY A 468 2.21 -19.87 5.69
N ARG A 469 3.40 -19.32 5.95
CA ARG A 469 3.63 -18.29 6.97
C ARG A 469 3.57 -16.91 6.38
N TYR A 470 3.03 -15.98 7.15
CA TYR A 470 3.07 -14.55 6.85
C TYR A 470 3.68 -13.75 8.01
N ARG A 471 4.24 -12.59 7.71
CA ARG A 471 4.71 -11.58 8.67
C ARG A 471 4.41 -10.20 8.13
N MET A 472 3.91 -9.31 8.97
CA MET A 472 3.49 -7.96 8.58
C MET A 472 3.89 -6.93 9.63
N ALA A 473 4.43 -5.81 9.19
CA ALA A 473 4.48 -4.58 9.99
C ALA A 473 3.13 -3.89 9.88
N SER A 474 2.55 -3.50 11.01
CA SER A 474 1.20 -2.94 11.08
C SER A 474 1.08 -1.93 12.22
N ASP A 475 0.37 -0.86 11.98
CA ASP A 475 -0.06 0.08 13.03
C ASP A 475 -1.35 -0.40 13.73
N LYS A 476 -1.90 -1.56 13.31
CA LYS A 476 -3.14 -2.18 13.82
C LYS A 476 -4.35 -1.24 13.83
N ARG A 477 -4.36 -0.27 12.93
CA ARG A 477 -5.34 0.82 12.91
C ARG A 477 -6.77 0.32 12.75
N GLN A 478 -6.98 -0.69 11.89
CA GLN A 478 -8.31 -1.28 11.65
C GLN A 478 -8.72 -2.27 12.75
N GLY A 479 -7.80 -2.64 13.65
CA GLY A 479 -8.07 -3.58 14.73
C GLY A 479 -8.30 -5.03 14.27
N LEU A 480 -7.98 -5.36 13.04
CA LEU A 480 -8.22 -6.65 12.40
C LEU A 480 -7.00 -7.12 11.59
N VAL A 481 -6.87 -8.44 11.44
CA VAL A 481 -6.05 -9.10 10.42
C VAL A 481 -6.90 -10.14 9.70
N TYR A 482 -6.83 -10.21 8.37
CA TYR A 482 -7.71 -11.06 7.60
C TYR A 482 -7.12 -11.55 6.27
N LEU A 483 -7.77 -12.55 5.67
CA LEU A 483 -7.36 -13.17 4.41
C LEU A 483 -8.20 -12.72 3.22
N THR A 484 -7.59 -12.60 2.05
CA THR A 484 -8.29 -12.84 0.80
C THR A 484 -8.34 -14.36 0.59
N VAL A 485 -9.49 -14.98 0.86
CA VAL A 485 -9.64 -16.44 0.73
C VAL A 485 -9.39 -16.85 -0.72
N PRO A 486 -8.45 -17.77 -1.00
CA PRO A 486 -8.12 -18.13 -2.37
C PRO A 486 -9.16 -19.05 -3.03
N SER A 487 -9.25 -19.01 -4.35
CA SER A 487 -10.15 -19.87 -5.14
C SER A 487 -9.90 -21.36 -4.88
N GLY A 488 -10.96 -22.14 -4.79
CA GLY A 488 -10.92 -23.57 -4.43
C GLY A 488 -10.85 -23.85 -2.93
N TYR A 489 -10.98 -22.79 -2.13
CA TYR A 489 -11.05 -22.86 -0.67
C TYR A 489 -12.20 -22.04 -0.12
N ARG A 490 -12.63 -22.36 1.08
CA ARG A 490 -13.44 -21.50 1.93
C ARG A 490 -12.81 -21.41 3.32
N ALA A 491 -13.05 -20.35 4.06
CA ALA A 491 -12.72 -20.30 5.48
C ALA A 491 -13.65 -21.27 6.26
N VAL A 492 -13.19 -21.77 7.40
CA VAL A 492 -14.08 -22.45 8.35
C VAL A 492 -15.14 -21.46 8.86
N SER A 493 -16.17 -21.96 9.51
CA SER A 493 -17.13 -21.12 10.22
C SER A 493 -17.46 -21.79 11.55
N THR A 494 -17.30 -21.06 12.63
CA THR A 494 -17.56 -21.56 13.99
C THR A 494 -19.00 -21.35 14.42
N ASP A 495 -19.70 -20.40 13.82
CA ASP A 495 -21.10 -20.06 14.16
C ASP A 495 -22.12 -20.46 13.07
N GLY A 496 -21.64 -20.92 11.91
CA GLY A 496 -22.46 -21.35 10.79
C GLY A 496 -23.01 -20.23 9.92
N LEU A 497 -22.81 -18.97 10.27
CA LEU A 497 -23.26 -17.79 9.52
C LEU A 497 -22.09 -17.05 8.89
N GLN A 498 -21.04 -16.75 9.68
CA GLN A 498 -19.89 -15.96 9.26
C GLN A 498 -18.70 -16.88 8.93
N PRO A 499 -17.99 -16.70 7.81
CA PRO A 499 -16.72 -17.36 7.57
C PRO A 499 -15.60 -16.74 8.42
N ASP A 500 -14.79 -17.60 9.07
CA ASP A 500 -13.69 -17.20 9.98
C ASP A 500 -12.43 -16.85 9.16
N PHE A 501 -12.49 -15.80 8.35
CA PHE A 501 -11.36 -15.34 7.54
C PHE A 501 -10.60 -14.17 8.15
N TYR A 502 -11.01 -13.69 9.32
CA TYR A 502 -10.43 -12.58 10.05
C TYR A 502 -10.23 -12.88 11.54
N ALA A 503 -9.39 -12.09 12.18
CA ALA A 503 -9.19 -12.11 13.64
C ALA A 503 -9.08 -10.69 14.19
N HIS A 504 -9.64 -10.46 15.39
CA HIS A 504 -9.51 -9.20 16.09
C HIS A 504 -8.15 -9.05 16.74
N LEU A 505 -7.54 -7.89 16.60
CA LEU A 505 -6.28 -7.51 17.24
C LEU A 505 -6.59 -6.87 18.60
N THR A 506 -5.95 -7.37 19.64
CA THR A 506 -6.26 -6.98 21.03
C THR A 506 -5.09 -6.34 21.75
N ALA A 507 -3.86 -6.52 21.26
CA ALA A 507 -2.67 -5.96 21.86
C ALA A 507 -2.36 -4.56 21.30
N ALA A 508 -1.55 -3.78 22.03
CA ALA A 508 -1.06 -2.48 21.60
C ALA A 508 -0.30 -2.60 20.26
N PRO A 509 -0.23 -1.53 19.44
CA PRO A 509 0.36 -1.58 18.10
C PRO A 509 1.78 -2.18 18.05
N GLU A 510 2.62 -1.89 19.05
CA GLU A 510 4.00 -2.37 19.14
C GLU A 510 4.16 -3.80 19.65
N VAL A 511 3.09 -4.42 20.15
CA VAL A 511 3.13 -5.78 20.70
C VAL A 511 2.86 -6.79 19.59
N ARG A 512 3.70 -7.82 19.50
CA ARG A 512 3.57 -8.89 18.51
C ARG A 512 2.37 -9.80 18.81
N GLU A 513 1.57 -10.09 17.79
CA GLU A 513 0.45 -11.03 17.84
C GLU A 513 0.60 -12.11 16.76
N VAL A 514 0.09 -13.30 17.09
CA VAL A 514 0.12 -14.48 16.19
C VAL A 514 -1.33 -14.90 15.91
N HIS A 515 -1.71 -14.91 14.62
CA HIS A 515 -3.04 -15.33 14.18
C HIS A 515 -2.92 -16.37 13.06
N ASP A 516 -3.31 -17.59 13.35
CA ASP A 516 -3.34 -18.69 12.39
C ASP A 516 -4.74 -18.86 11.79
N PHE A 517 -4.79 -19.18 10.48
CA PHE A 517 -6.04 -19.39 9.76
C PHE A 517 -6.11 -20.80 9.18
N THR A 518 -7.34 -21.35 9.18
CA THR A 518 -7.62 -22.66 8.60
C THR A 518 -8.60 -22.53 7.45
N LEU A 519 -8.22 -23.06 6.31
CA LEU A 519 -9.03 -23.16 5.11
C LEU A 519 -9.51 -24.60 4.88
N VAL A 520 -10.63 -24.74 4.17
CA VAL A 520 -11.21 -26.02 3.74
C VAL A 520 -11.28 -26.03 2.22
N ARG A 521 -10.88 -27.13 1.58
CA ARG A 521 -11.04 -27.29 0.13
C ARG A 521 -12.50 -27.33 -0.26
N GLU A 522 -12.85 -26.65 -1.34
CA GLU A 522 -14.21 -26.59 -1.84
C GLU A 522 -14.21 -26.55 -3.38
N ASP A 523 -15.04 -27.37 -4.01
CA ASP A 523 -15.21 -27.34 -5.48
C ASP A 523 -16.12 -26.17 -5.86
N GLN A 524 -15.54 -25.09 -6.32
CA GLN A 524 -16.20 -23.84 -6.69
C GLN A 524 -16.29 -23.64 -8.21
N ARG A 525 -16.10 -24.67 -9.03
CA ARG A 525 -16.25 -24.57 -10.51
C ARG A 525 -17.63 -24.11 -10.93
N ARG A 526 -18.62 -24.43 -10.13
CA ARG A 526 -19.98 -23.87 -10.15
C ARG A 526 -20.34 -23.46 -8.74
N TYR A 527 -20.90 -22.30 -8.59
CA TYR A 527 -21.39 -21.81 -7.29
C TYR A 527 -22.56 -20.85 -7.51
N SER A 528 -23.28 -20.58 -6.44
CA SER A 528 -24.42 -19.66 -6.48
C SER A 528 -24.31 -18.61 -5.38
N VAL A 529 -24.86 -17.43 -5.66
CA VAL A 529 -24.93 -16.32 -4.71
C VAL A 529 -26.39 -15.89 -4.55
N ILE A 530 -26.84 -15.77 -3.32
CA ILE A 530 -28.09 -15.13 -2.92
C ILE A 530 -27.74 -13.72 -2.44
N PHE A 531 -28.31 -12.69 -3.05
CA PHE A 531 -28.10 -11.32 -2.64
C PHE A 531 -29.16 -10.90 -1.60
N LEU A 532 -28.70 -10.26 -0.52
CA LEU A 532 -29.50 -9.79 0.61
C LEU A 532 -29.33 -8.28 0.82
N PRO A 533 -29.91 -7.41 0.01
CA PRO A 533 -29.87 -5.96 0.21
C PRO A 533 -30.96 -5.49 1.19
N ASP A 534 -30.66 -4.47 2.00
CA ASP A 534 -31.61 -3.61 2.70
C ASP A 534 -32.68 -4.37 3.50
N ALA A 535 -32.23 -5.24 4.39
CA ALA A 535 -33.15 -6.03 5.22
C ALA A 535 -33.86 -5.17 6.26
N HIS A 536 -33.24 -4.07 6.74
CA HIS A 536 -33.76 -3.10 7.71
C HIS A 536 -34.44 -3.76 8.91
N LEU A 537 -33.72 -4.68 9.52
CA LEU A 537 -34.21 -5.36 10.71
C LEU A 537 -34.22 -4.38 11.90
N SER A 538 -35.20 -4.50 12.73
CA SER A 538 -35.33 -3.76 13.98
C SER A 538 -36.46 -4.39 14.80
N ASN A 539 -36.47 -4.14 16.10
CA ASN A 539 -37.49 -4.71 17.01
C ASN A 539 -38.47 -3.61 17.44
N THR A 540 -39.12 -2.97 16.44
CA THR A 540 -40.08 -1.91 16.74
C THR A 540 -41.45 -2.46 17.15
N ASP A 541 -42.22 -1.67 17.91
CA ASP A 541 -43.59 -2.05 18.36
C ASP A 541 -44.70 -1.74 17.35
N PHE A 542 -44.33 -1.13 16.18
CA PHE A 542 -45.30 -0.67 15.16
C PHE A 542 -45.09 -1.33 13.78
N LYS A 543 -44.03 -2.14 13.59
CA LYS A 543 -43.75 -2.91 12.38
C LYS A 543 -43.31 -4.33 12.75
N PRO A 544 -43.71 -5.34 11.99
CA PRO A 544 -43.31 -6.73 12.23
C PRO A 544 -42.03 -7.11 11.47
N GLU A 545 -40.92 -6.35 11.63
CA GLU A 545 -39.72 -6.54 10.84
C GLU A 545 -39.13 -7.94 11.02
N LEU A 546 -38.87 -8.36 12.25
CA LEU A 546 -38.26 -9.65 12.58
C LEU A 546 -39.15 -10.82 12.19
N GLU A 547 -40.47 -10.73 12.48
CA GLU A 547 -41.45 -11.76 12.11
C GLU A 547 -41.57 -11.84 10.59
N SER A 548 -41.60 -10.71 9.91
CA SER A 548 -41.70 -10.70 8.44
C SER A 548 -40.48 -11.31 7.77
N PHE A 549 -39.28 -10.99 8.24
CA PHE A 549 -38.07 -11.65 7.76
C PHE A 549 -38.11 -13.16 8.00
N ARG A 550 -38.41 -13.57 9.24
CA ARG A 550 -38.47 -15.00 9.62
C ARG A 550 -39.54 -15.78 8.84
N ASP A 551 -40.73 -15.19 8.67
CA ASP A 551 -41.90 -15.94 8.20
C ASP A 551 -42.19 -15.76 6.68
N ILE A 552 -41.60 -14.70 6.04
CA ILE A 552 -41.79 -14.40 4.61
C ILE A 552 -40.49 -14.60 3.82
N ALA A 553 -39.42 -13.93 4.19
CA ALA A 553 -38.18 -13.94 3.41
C ALA A 553 -37.35 -15.23 3.61
N LEU A 554 -37.10 -15.61 4.85
CA LEU A 554 -36.23 -16.73 5.20
C LEU A 554 -36.69 -18.08 4.63
N PRO A 555 -38.01 -18.43 4.57
CA PRO A 555 -38.46 -19.66 3.91
C PRO A 555 -38.05 -19.75 2.43
N VAL A 556 -38.14 -18.65 1.70
CA VAL A 556 -37.72 -18.60 0.27
C VAL A 556 -36.21 -18.68 0.14
N ILE A 557 -35.45 -18.01 1.00
CA ILE A 557 -33.97 -18.10 1.07
C ILE A 557 -33.55 -19.56 1.29
N ARG A 558 -34.18 -20.27 2.25
CA ARG A 558 -33.88 -21.67 2.56
C ARG A 558 -34.22 -22.62 1.40
N GLU A 559 -35.38 -22.42 0.76
CA GLU A 559 -35.79 -23.21 -0.40
C GLU A 559 -34.78 -23.05 -1.53
N GLN A 560 -34.41 -21.81 -1.86
CA GLN A 560 -33.43 -21.55 -2.93
C GLN A 560 -32.05 -22.10 -2.56
N ALA A 561 -31.56 -21.89 -1.36
CA ALA A 561 -30.30 -22.46 -0.92
C ALA A 561 -30.27 -23.99 -1.02
N ALA A 562 -31.36 -24.67 -0.64
CA ALA A 562 -31.48 -26.12 -0.74
C ALA A 562 -31.49 -26.63 -2.21
N LEU A 563 -32.15 -25.91 -3.09
CA LEU A 563 -32.16 -26.24 -4.54
C LEU A 563 -30.78 -26.04 -5.14
N LEU A 564 -30.14 -24.93 -4.87
CA LEU A 564 -28.85 -24.53 -5.46
C LEU A 564 -27.68 -25.38 -4.93
N SER A 565 -27.72 -25.81 -3.68
CA SER A 565 -26.67 -26.64 -3.07
C SER A 565 -26.50 -28.00 -3.73
N ALA A 566 -27.48 -28.47 -4.50
CA ALA A 566 -27.34 -29.67 -5.34
C ALA A 566 -26.41 -29.44 -6.56
N GLU A 567 -26.17 -28.20 -6.96
CA GLU A 567 -25.35 -27.84 -8.13
C GLU A 567 -23.93 -27.38 -7.73
N GLY A 568 -23.73 -26.91 -6.48
CA GLY A 568 -22.47 -26.39 -5.96
C GLY A 568 -22.64 -25.60 -4.67
N PRO A 569 -21.58 -25.01 -4.13
CA PRO A 569 -21.67 -24.17 -2.94
C PRO A 569 -22.55 -22.94 -3.16
N VAL A 570 -23.21 -22.53 -2.07
CA VAL A 570 -24.11 -21.35 -2.08
C VAL A 570 -23.68 -20.39 -1.00
N TYR A 571 -23.53 -19.13 -1.35
CA TYR A 571 -23.15 -18.05 -0.46
C TYR A 571 -24.24 -16.97 -0.43
N THR A 572 -24.28 -16.19 0.63
CA THR A 572 -25.05 -14.95 0.68
C THR A 572 -24.11 -13.75 0.62
N MET A 573 -24.43 -12.76 -0.22
CA MET A 573 -23.82 -11.44 -0.20
C MET A 573 -24.83 -10.45 0.39
N ASN A 574 -24.61 -10.02 1.62
CA ASN A 574 -25.37 -8.96 2.27
C ASN A 574 -24.82 -7.61 1.77
N LEU A 575 -25.69 -6.80 1.17
CA LEU A 575 -25.33 -5.53 0.53
C LEU A 575 -25.59 -4.31 1.44
N GLY A 576 -25.52 -4.47 2.75
CA GLY A 576 -25.70 -3.39 3.74
C GLY A 576 -27.16 -3.10 4.08
N ASP A 577 -27.33 -2.15 5.00
CA ASP A 577 -28.58 -1.80 5.65
C ASP A 577 -29.32 -3.04 6.19
N LEU A 578 -28.53 -3.93 6.83
CA LEU A 578 -29.10 -5.06 7.56
C LEU A 578 -29.94 -4.57 8.71
N SER A 579 -29.45 -3.56 9.45
CA SER A 579 -30.11 -2.94 10.57
C SER A 579 -30.82 -1.63 10.22
N HIS A 580 -31.37 -0.96 11.22
CA HIS A 580 -31.97 0.36 11.07
C HIS A 580 -31.58 1.25 12.27
N ASP A 581 -30.45 1.90 12.19
CA ASP A 581 -29.77 2.66 13.23
C ASP A 581 -30.66 3.68 13.97
N ILE A 582 -31.64 4.27 13.28
CA ILE A 582 -32.57 5.23 13.90
C ILE A 582 -33.36 4.66 15.08
N TYR A 583 -33.49 3.35 15.17
CA TYR A 583 -34.22 2.63 16.20
C TYR A 583 -33.34 1.96 17.26
N TRP A 584 -32.01 1.88 17.09
CA TRP A 584 -31.10 1.15 17.98
C TRP A 584 -31.33 1.47 19.48
N TYR A 585 -31.33 2.75 19.83
CA TYR A 585 -31.45 3.19 21.21
C TYR A 585 -32.88 3.36 21.69
N ASP A 586 -33.83 3.58 20.77
CA ASP A 586 -35.23 3.73 21.10
C ASP A 586 -35.86 2.38 21.47
N TYR A 587 -35.39 1.27 20.86
CA TYR A 587 -35.91 -0.09 21.06
C TYR A 587 -34.88 -1.05 21.65
N ASN A 588 -33.69 -0.54 21.99
CA ASN A 588 -32.56 -1.32 22.53
C ASN A 588 -32.25 -2.56 21.66
N PHE A 589 -32.08 -2.33 20.36
CA PHE A 589 -31.87 -3.37 19.37
C PHE A 589 -30.90 -2.84 18.30
N THR A 590 -29.69 -3.37 18.28
CA THR A 590 -28.57 -2.87 17.49
C THR A 590 -28.21 -3.84 16.38
N LEU A 591 -27.22 -3.51 15.53
CA LEU A 591 -26.67 -4.41 14.52
C LEU A 591 -26.15 -5.74 15.11
N GLU A 592 -25.65 -5.72 16.35
CA GLU A 592 -25.24 -6.95 17.05
C GLU A 592 -26.45 -7.86 17.36
N ASP A 593 -27.59 -7.26 17.68
CA ASP A 593 -28.84 -8.01 17.92
C ASP A 593 -29.39 -8.59 16.61
N ASP A 594 -29.29 -7.86 15.48
CA ASP A 594 -29.62 -8.37 14.16
C ASP A 594 -28.76 -9.57 13.75
N TYR A 595 -27.45 -9.47 13.99
CA TYR A 595 -26.53 -10.59 13.78
C TYR A 595 -26.90 -11.81 14.64
N ASN A 596 -27.17 -11.61 15.91
CA ASN A 596 -27.59 -12.68 16.84
C ASN A 596 -28.92 -13.29 16.40
N PHE A 597 -29.89 -12.48 15.96
CA PHE A 597 -31.16 -12.94 15.42
C PHE A 597 -30.96 -13.87 14.20
N LEU A 598 -30.13 -13.49 13.23
CA LEU A 598 -29.82 -14.33 12.05
C LEU A 598 -29.12 -15.62 12.46
N ARG A 599 -28.20 -15.57 13.41
CA ARG A 599 -27.46 -16.73 13.92
C ARG A 599 -28.37 -17.73 14.67
N GLU A 600 -29.32 -17.23 15.42
CA GLU A 600 -30.32 -18.07 16.14
C GLU A 600 -31.33 -18.72 15.17
N LEU A 601 -31.63 -18.06 14.05
CA LEU A 601 -32.30 -18.68 12.94
C LEU A 601 -31.30 -19.56 12.21
N PRO A 602 -31.60 -20.84 11.88
CA PRO A 602 -30.69 -21.65 11.08
C PRO A 602 -30.59 -21.08 9.64
N TYR A 603 -29.81 -20.01 9.49
CA TYR A 603 -29.58 -19.39 8.20
C TYR A 603 -28.81 -20.38 7.30
N PRO A 604 -29.19 -20.55 6.01
CA PRO A 604 -28.80 -21.73 5.24
C PRO A 604 -27.41 -21.66 4.62
N THR A 605 -26.75 -20.51 4.58
CA THR A 605 -25.49 -20.27 3.84
C THR A 605 -24.52 -19.40 4.64
N LEU A 606 -23.24 -19.47 4.29
CA LEU A 606 -22.26 -18.48 4.76
C LEU A 606 -22.56 -17.11 4.14
N MET A 607 -22.36 -16.06 4.93
CA MET A 607 -22.66 -14.69 4.57
C MET A 607 -21.38 -13.84 4.54
N TYR A 608 -21.18 -13.12 3.45
CA TYR A 608 -20.22 -12.02 3.31
C TYR A 608 -21.01 -10.70 3.30
N SER A 609 -20.54 -9.68 4.01
CA SER A 609 -21.33 -8.46 4.23
C SER A 609 -20.54 -7.21 3.88
N VAL A 610 -21.22 -6.19 3.37
CA VAL A 610 -20.79 -4.80 3.32
C VAL A 610 -21.59 -3.97 4.31
N SER A 611 -21.04 -2.87 4.82
CA SER A 611 -21.74 -1.91 5.67
C SER A 611 -22.68 -1.05 4.85
N GLY A 612 -23.83 -0.67 5.41
CA GLY A 612 -24.77 0.29 4.82
C GLY A 612 -24.91 1.54 5.68
N ASN A 613 -25.62 2.56 5.19
CA ASN A 613 -25.74 3.81 5.94
C ASN A 613 -26.60 3.70 7.21
N HIS A 614 -27.32 2.61 7.40
CA HIS A 614 -28.08 2.30 8.60
C HIS A 614 -27.42 1.26 9.53
N ASP A 615 -26.17 0.84 9.23
CA ASP A 615 -25.41 -0.11 10.04
C ASP A 615 -24.37 0.59 10.95
N ASN A 616 -24.40 1.92 11.01
CA ASN A 616 -23.51 2.78 11.77
C ASN A 616 -24.09 3.18 13.14
N ASP A 617 -23.24 3.30 14.17
CA ASP A 617 -23.70 3.73 15.50
C ASP A 617 -24.04 5.23 15.52
N PRO A 618 -25.34 5.58 15.69
CA PRO A 618 -25.80 6.97 15.68
C PRO A 618 -25.42 7.75 16.95
N SER A 619 -24.78 7.14 17.94
CA SER A 619 -24.32 7.82 19.16
C SER A 619 -22.94 8.46 18.98
N ILE A 620 -22.16 8.00 18.00
CA ILE A 620 -20.79 8.44 17.76
C ILE A 620 -20.81 9.79 17.02
N THR A 621 -20.08 10.79 17.58
CA THR A 621 -19.98 12.16 17.04
C THR A 621 -18.56 12.70 17.15
N THR A 622 -17.55 11.86 16.93
CA THR A 622 -16.13 12.18 16.99
C THR A 622 -15.65 12.88 15.71
N ASP A 623 -14.42 13.38 15.69
CA ASP A 623 -13.78 13.93 14.48
C ASP A 623 -13.44 12.81 13.45
N HIS A 624 -13.50 11.54 13.87
CA HIS A 624 -13.32 10.34 13.05
C HIS A 624 -14.60 9.51 13.01
N THR A 625 -15.75 10.18 12.86
CA THR A 625 -17.08 9.58 12.99
C THR A 625 -17.29 8.34 12.13
N ASP A 626 -16.82 8.37 10.88
CA ASP A 626 -16.91 7.25 9.95
C ASP A 626 -16.33 5.97 10.57
N PHE A 627 -15.05 5.95 10.79
CA PHE A 627 -14.35 4.82 11.38
C PHE A 627 -14.92 4.43 12.76
N ASP A 628 -15.19 5.41 13.64
CA ASP A 628 -15.63 5.12 15.01
C ASP A 628 -17.06 4.55 15.05
N SER A 629 -17.96 4.96 14.15
CA SER A 629 -19.36 4.51 14.13
C SER A 629 -19.53 3.06 13.64
N GLU A 630 -18.58 2.55 12.89
CA GLU A 630 -18.59 1.18 12.36
C GLU A 630 -18.06 0.12 13.36
N HIS A 631 -17.75 0.52 14.59
CA HIS A 631 -17.19 -0.40 15.60
C HIS A 631 -18.07 -1.64 15.85
N VAL A 632 -19.41 -1.51 15.75
CA VAL A 632 -20.33 -2.66 15.87
C VAL A 632 -20.22 -3.56 14.64
N PHE A 633 -20.15 -2.98 13.43
CA PHE A 633 -19.97 -3.76 12.21
C PHE A 633 -18.65 -4.55 12.25
N ARG A 634 -17.53 -3.88 12.57
CA ARG A 634 -16.23 -4.57 12.73
C ARG A 634 -16.26 -5.68 13.77
N LYS A 635 -17.02 -5.48 14.86
CA LYS A 635 -17.15 -6.47 15.92
C LYS A 635 -17.84 -7.75 15.43
N VAL A 636 -18.91 -7.65 14.63
CA VAL A 636 -19.78 -8.79 14.29
C VAL A 636 -19.59 -9.33 12.88
N PHE A 637 -19.24 -8.48 11.89
CA PHE A 637 -19.04 -8.88 10.50
C PHE A 637 -17.58 -8.85 10.04
N GLY A 638 -16.68 -8.25 10.84
CA GLY A 638 -15.26 -8.15 10.54
C GLY A 638 -14.92 -6.94 9.67
N PRO A 639 -14.02 -7.08 8.67
CA PRO A 639 -13.50 -5.95 7.93
C PRO A 639 -14.56 -5.26 7.07
N GLU A 640 -14.46 -3.94 6.95
CA GLU A 640 -15.34 -3.08 6.16
C GLU A 640 -15.05 -3.22 4.66
N HIS A 641 -13.79 -3.43 4.29
CA HIS A 641 -13.38 -3.71 2.93
C HIS A 641 -12.48 -4.95 2.88
N TYR A 642 -12.78 -5.85 1.97
CA TYR A 642 -12.05 -7.11 1.80
C TYR A 642 -12.37 -7.77 0.46
N SER A 643 -11.63 -8.82 0.12
CA SER A 643 -11.89 -9.62 -1.07
C SER A 643 -11.93 -11.12 -0.78
N VAL A 644 -12.60 -11.86 -1.65
CA VAL A 644 -12.63 -13.33 -1.64
C VAL A 644 -12.64 -13.85 -3.06
N ASN A 645 -11.86 -14.91 -3.34
CA ASN A 645 -11.86 -15.55 -4.64
C ASN A 645 -12.76 -16.78 -4.61
N ILE A 646 -13.78 -16.82 -5.46
CA ILE A 646 -14.73 -17.92 -5.57
C ILE A 646 -14.76 -18.38 -7.02
N GLY A 647 -14.35 -19.61 -7.29
CA GLY A 647 -14.47 -20.25 -8.61
C GLY A 647 -13.73 -19.54 -9.76
N GLY A 648 -12.75 -18.73 -9.47
CA GLY A 648 -11.99 -17.91 -10.42
C GLY A 648 -12.53 -16.48 -10.59
N ASP A 649 -13.62 -16.13 -9.97
CA ASP A 649 -14.11 -14.75 -9.84
C ASP A 649 -13.47 -14.10 -8.60
N HIS A 650 -13.04 -12.85 -8.74
CA HIS A 650 -12.53 -12.03 -7.64
C HIS A 650 -13.64 -11.12 -7.13
N TRP A 651 -14.14 -11.42 -5.94
CA TRP A 651 -15.19 -10.65 -5.28
C TRP A 651 -14.57 -9.64 -4.33
N ILE A 652 -14.97 -8.38 -4.46
CA ILE A 652 -14.52 -7.26 -3.65
C ILE A 652 -15.73 -6.70 -2.91
N MET A 653 -15.67 -6.67 -1.59
CA MET A 653 -16.61 -6.02 -0.72
C MET A 653 -16.01 -4.68 -0.29
N LEU A 654 -16.72 -3.58 -0.55
CA LEU A 654 -16.26 -2.23 -0.26
C LEU A 654 -17.28 -1.51 0.61
N ASP A 655 -16.82 -0.94 1.69
CA ASP A 655 -17.55 0.13 2.35
C ASP A 655 -17.45 1.39 1.48
N ASP A 656 -18.60 1.90 1.09
CA ASP A 656 -18.77 3.06 0.22
C ASP A 656 -19.55 4.19 0.91
N ILE A 657 -19.82 4.07 2.20
CA ILE A 657 -20.57 5.02 3.00
C ILE A 657 -19.63 5.74 3.96
N GLN A 658 -19.27 6.97 3.66
CA GLN A 658 -18.53 7.82 4.58
C GLN A 658 -19.49 8.53 5.53
N TYR A 659 -19.69 7.95 6.69
CA TYR A 659 -20.70 8.39 7.66
C TYR A 659 -20.24 9.65 8.40
N VAL A 660 -21.11 10.65 8.45
CA VAL A 660 -20.87 11.93 9.15
C VAL A 660 -21.95 12.13 10.20
N ASN A 661 -21.54 12.30 11.44
CA ASN A 661 -22.47 12.58 12.54
C ASN A 661 -21.89 13.68 13.45
N VAL A 662 -22.70 14.68 13.74
CA VAL A 662 -22.34 15.79 14.60
C VAL A 662 -23.30 15.91 15.78
N PRO A 663 -22.88 16.46 16.91
CA PRO A 663 -23.79 16.68 18.04
C PRO A 663 -25.03 17.45 17.59
N GLY A 664 -26.21 16.87 17.78
CA GLY A 664 -27.48 17.47 17.32
C GLY A 664 -27.80 18.76 18.04
N LYS A 665 -28.54 19.68 17.37
CA LYS A 665 -29.00 20.96 17.92
C LYS A 665 -30.53 20.99 18.05
N GLY A 666 -31.05 21.49 19.19
CA GLY A 666 -32.48 21.70 19.42
C GLY A 666 -33.30 20.40 19.46
N LYS A 667 -34.46 20.39 18.77
CA LYS A 667 -35.38 19.23 18.76
C LYS A 667 -34.81 17.97 18.10
N LYS A 668 -33.75 18.07 17.30
CA LYS A 668 -33.09 16.95 16.64
C LYS A 668 -32.14 16.20 17.58
N ALA A 669 -31.64 16.86 18.61
CA ALA A 669 -30.78 16.28 19.62
C ALA A 669 -31.59 15.59 20.73
N LYS A 670 -32.32 14.52 20.41
CA LYS A 670 -32.97 13.71 21.40
C LYS A 670 -32.12 12.51 21.79
N GLY A 671 -31.73 12.44 23.06
CA GLY A 671 -31.01 11.29 23.60
C GLY A 671 -29.59 11.17 23.03
N VAL A 672 -29.22 9.97 22.59
CA VAL A 672 -27.88 9.57 22.17
C VAL A 672 -27.56 9.97 20.72
N LYS A 673 -28.56 10.34 19.92
CA LYS A 673 -28.45 10.53 18.48
C LYS A 673 -27.94 11.91 18.09
N GLY A 674 -27.01 11.96 17.14
CA GLY A 674 -26.53 13.19 16.51
C GLY A 674 -27.37 13.68 15.31
N ASP A 675 -26.84 14.63 14.56
CA ASP A 675 -27.37 15.07 13.27
C ASP A 675 -26.53 14.38 12.16
N ARG A 676 -27.09 13.33 11.58
CA ARG A 676 -26.42 12.36 10.73
C ARG A 676 -26.55 12.67 9.25
N SER A 677 -25.49 12.44 8.52
CA SER A 677 -25.44 12.42 7.06
C SER A 677 -24.37 11.44 6.60
N TYR A 678 -24.20 11.27 5.32
CA TYR A 678 -23.13 10.47 4.73
C TYR A 678 -22.79 10.98 3.34
N GLU A 679 -21.53 10.79 2.95
CA GLU A 679 -21.04 10.93 1.60
C GLU A 679 -20.80 9.55 1.00
N LYS A 680 -20.73 9.46 -0.35
CA LYS A 680 -20.56 8.19 -1.06
C LYS A 680 -19.22 8.18 -1.77
N GLY A 681 -18.38 7.24 -1.42
CA GLY A 681 -17.02 7.09 -1.90
C GLY A 681 -16.21 6.21 -0.98
N LEU A 682 -14.92 6.05 -1.26
CA LEU A 682 -14.03 5.17 -0.49
C LEU A 682 -13.10 5.99 0.40
N SER A 683 -12.80 5.47 1.59
CA SER A 683 -11.79 6.05 2.48
C SER A 683 -10.37 5.92 1.88
N ASP A 684 -9.41 6.71 2.37
CA ASP A 684 -8.01 6.63 1.94
C ASP A 684 -7.38 5.26 2.21
N ASP A 685 -7.76 4.61 3.31
CA ASP A 685 -7.28 3.27 3.66
C ASP A 685 -7.87 2.21 2.71
N ALA A 686 -9.16 2.28 2.40
CA ALA A 686 -9.81 1.41 1.42
C ALA A 686 -9.17 1.57 0.02
N TRP A 687 -8.86 2.79 -0.42
CA TRP A 687 -8.13 3.04 -1.66
C TRP A 687 -6.75 2.41 -1.67
N ARG A 688 -5.97 2.58 -0.62
CA ARG A 688 -4.62 2.03 -0.49
C ARG A 688 -4.63 0.51 -0.50
N TRP A 689 -5.58 -0.09 0.19
CA TRP A 689 -5.79 -1.53 0.21
C TRP A 689 -6.20 -2.05 -1.16
N LEU A 690 -7.22 -1.45 -1.81
CA LEU A 690 -7.77 -1.89 -3.09
C LEU A 690 -6.72 -1.88 -4.21
N GLU A 691 -5.89 -0.83 -4.28
CA GLU A 691 -4.81 -0.74 -5.27
C GLU A 691 -3.82 -1.90 -5.13
N GLN A 692 -3.52 -2.35 -3.91
CA GLN A 692 -2.67 -3.51 -3.66
C GLN A 692 -3.38 -4.83 -3.97
N ASP A 693 -4.64 -4.96 -3.59
CA ASP A 693 -5.45 -6.18 -3.79
C ASP A 693 -5.55 -6.54 -5.26
N VAL A 694 -5.87 -5.56 -6.11
CA VAL A 694 -5.99 -5.81 -7.56
C VAL A 694 -4.66 -5.85 -8.30
N ALA A 695 -3.56 -5.32 -7.73
CA ALA A 695 -2.28 -5.17 -8.45
C ALA A 695 -1.72 -6.49 -8.97
N GLY A 696 -1.87 -7.57 -8.21
CA GLY A 696 -1.36 -8.91 -8.54
C GLY A 696 -2.28 -9.75 -9.44
N LEU A 697 -3.50 -9.29 -9.73
CA LEU A 697 -4.46 -10.06 -10.52
C LEU A 697 -4.10 -10.05 -12.01
N PRO A 698 -4.25 -11.18 -12.72
CA PRO A 698 -4.12 -11.23 -14.18
C PRO A 698 -5.15 -10.33 -14.89
N ASP A 699 -4.77 -9.76 -16.02
CA ASP A 699 -5.70 -9.00 -16.86
C ASP A 699 -6.88 -9.88 -17.31
N GLY A 700 -8.08 -9.31 -17.30
CA GLY A 700 -9.31 -10.01 -17.64
C GLY A 700 -9.83 -10.97 -16.57
N THR A 701 -9.24 -10.99 -15.36
CA THR A 701 -9.86 -11.68 -14.22
C THR A 701 -11.29 -11.17 -14.02
N PRO A 702 -12.31 -12.03 -13.90
CA PRO A 702 -13.67 -11.60 -13.64
C PRO A 702 -13.77 -10.94 -12.25
N VAL A 703 -13.94 -9.61 -12.21
CA VAL A 703 -14.11 -8.85 -10.97
C VAL A 703 -15.58 -8.61 -10.69
N ARG A 704 -15.97 -8.83 -9.43
CA ARG A 704 -17.32 -8.63 -8.88
C ARG A 704 -17.20 -7.70 -7.68
N ILE A 705 -17.96 -6.62 -7.67
CA ILE A 705 -17.96 -5.65 -6.56
C ILE A 705 -19.31 -5.70 -5.86
N CYS A 706 -19.30 -5.80 -4.55
CA CYS A 706 -20.45 -5.56 -3.68
C CYS A 706 -20.21 -4.23 -2.93
N VAL A 707 -21.16 -3.33 -3.05
CA VAL A 707 -21.23 -2.03 -2.37
C VAL A 707 -22.64 -1.84 -1.81
N HIS A 708 -22.79 -0.93 -0.88
CA HIS A 708 -24.14 -0.58 -0.44
C HIS A 708 -24.82 0.40 -1.40
N SER A 709 -24.20 1.52 -1.71
CA SER A 709 -24.75 2.53 -2.62
C SER A 709 -24.29 2.31 -4.06
N PRO A 710 -25.16 2.50 -5.07
CA PRO A 710 -24.81 2.39 -6.48
C PRO A 710 -23.63 3.26 -6.89
N ILE A 711 -22.69 2.69 -7.65
CA ILE A 711 -21.57 3.44 -8.26
C ILE A 711 -22.10 4.28 -9.42
N ILE A 712 -22.83 3.66 -10.36
CA ILE A 712 -23.47 4.36 -11.50
C ILE A 712 -24.97 4.51 -11.27
N TYR A 713 -25.57 5.58 -11.81
CA TYR A 713 -26.98 5.85 -11.58
C TYR A 713 -27.65 6.69 -12.68
N HIS A 714 -28.98 6.82 -12.65
CA HIS A 714 -29.81 7.56 -13.62
C HIS A 714 -29.89 9.09 -13.39
N ASN A 715 -28.90 9.67 -12.74
CA ASN A 715 -28.83 11.12 -12.53
C ASN A 715 -27.98 11.81 -13.61
N ALA A 716 -27.85 13.15 -13.54
CA ALA A 716 -27.14 13.94 -14.53
C ALA A 716 -25.62 13.65 -14.57
N SER A 717 -25.01 13.25 -13.47
CA SER A 717 -23.60 12.85 -13.40
C SER A 717 -23.34 11.40 -13.84
N GLY A 718 -24.39 10.60 -13.92
CA GLY A 718 -24.29 9.17 -14.21
C GLY A 718 -23.76 8.32 -13.06
N THR A 719 -23.61 8.88 -11.86
CA THR A 719 -23.06 8.21 -10.68
C THR A 719 -23.71 8.73 -9.39
N LEU A 720 -23.80 7.89 -8.37
CA LEU A 720 -24.09 8.31 -6.99
C LEU A 720 -22.82 8.55 -6.18
N PHE A 721 -21.70 7.93 -6.54
CA PHE A 721 -20.39 8.26 -5.97
C PHE A 721 -19.97 9.69 -6.32
N SER A 722 -18.97 10.22 -5.62
CA SER A 722 -18.26 11.37 -6.15
C SER A 722 -17.74 11.04 -7.56
N VAL A 723 -17.83 11.99 -8.48
CA VAL A 723 -17.34 11.77 -9.87
C VAL A 723 -15.84 11.44 -9.89
N GLY A 724 -15.08 11.97 -8.91
CA GLY A 724 -13.65 11.70 -8.75
C GLY A 724 -13.38 10.23 -8.42
N ASP A 725 -14.08 9.69 -7.42
CA ASP A 725 -13.94 8.30 -6.99
C ASP A 725 -14.43 7.31 -8.05
N ALA A 726 -15.59 7.58 -8.67
CA ALA A 726 -16.10 6.75 -9.75
C ALA A 726 -15.10 6.66 -10.92
N ARG A 727 -14.40 7.77 -11.25
CA ARG A 727 -13.38 7.81 -12.29
C ARG A 727 -12.14 7.04 -11.87
N ARG A 728 -11.62 7.27 -10.68
CA ARG A 728 -10.45 6.56 -10.14
C ARG A 728 -10.68 5.05 -10.11
N LEU A 729 -11.88 4.62 -9.69
CA LEU A 729 -12.27 3.21 -9.66
C LEU A 729 -12.38 2.62 -11.08
N SER A 730 -12.98 3.36 -12.02
CA SER A 730 -13.07 2.97 -13.43
C SER A 730 -11.68 2.81 -14.06
N ASP A 731 -10.76 3.75 -13.81
CA ASP A 731 -9.39 3.70 -14.35
C ASP A 731 -8.60 2.53 -13.76
N LEU A 732 -8.69 2.31 -12.44
CA LEU A 732 -8.01 1.21 -11.74
C LEU A 732 -8.48 -0.16 -12.26
N LEU A 733 -9.78 -0.31 -12.53
CA LEU A 733 -10.39 -1.59 -12.89
C LEU A 733 -10.55 -1.80 -14.40
N ALA A 734 -10.11 -0.86 -15.24
CA ALA A 734 -10.31 -0.92 -16.70
C ALA A 734 -9.79 -2.21 -17.35
N ARG A 735 -8.67 -2.76 -16.83
CA ARG A 735 -8.08 -4.02 -17.35
C ARG A 735 -8.89 -5.28 -17.04
N PHE A 736 -9.92 -5.17 -16.19
CA PHE A 736 -10.84 -6.25 -15.83
C PHE A 736 -12.23 -6.12 -16.47
N ALA A 737 -12.44 -5.09 -17.29
CA ALA A 737 -13.75 -4.81 -17.88
C ALA A 737 -14.30 -5.99 -18.70
N PRO A 738 -15.59 -6.32 -18.59
CA PRO A 738 -16.62 -5.63 -17.78
C PRO A 738 -16.60 -6.06 -16.30
N VAL A 739 -16.54 -5.09 -15.40
CA VAL A 739 -16.66 -5.28 -13.95
C VAL A 739 -18.13 -5.29 -13.57
N ARG A 740 -18.57 -6.31 -12.83
CA ARG A 740 -19.96 -6.38 -12.35
C ARG A 740 -20.07 -5.81 -10.94
N VAL A 741 -21.04 -4.93 -10.76
CA VAL A 741 -21.35 -4.29 -9.48
C VAL A 741 -22.73 -4.72 -9.01
N TYR A 742 -22.87 -4.96 -7.72
CA TYR A 742 -24.14 -5.27 -7.05
C TYR A 742 -24.31 -4.29 -5.89
N ALA A 743 -25.42 -3.57 -5.89
CA ALA A 743 -25.72 -2.54 -4.89
C ALA A 743 -27.16 -2.66 -4.35
N GLY A 744 -27.35 -2.17 -3.12
CA GLY A 744 -28.64 -1.97 -2.46
C GLY A 744 -29.08 -0.51 -2.46
N HIS A 745 -29.44 0.03 -1.28
CA HIS A 745 -29.66 1.45 -0.97
C HIS A 745 -30.88 2.10 -1.65
N VAL A 746 -31.10 1.89 -2.93
CA VAL A 746 -32.17 2.54 -3.71
C VAL A 746 -33.51 1.84 -3.63
N HIS A 747 -33.55 0.61 -3.12
CA HIS A 747 -34.73 -0.21 -2.85
C HIS A 747 -35.56 -0.58 -4.09
N HIS A 748 -34.98 -0.56 -5.29
CA HIS A 748 -35.65 -0.96 -6.53
C HIS A 748 -34.69 -1.60 -7.53
N MET A 749 -35.20 -2.36 -8.47
CA MET A 749 -34.38 -3.07 -9.45
C MET A 749 -33.99 -2.16 -10.60
N HIS A 750 -32.68 -2.01 -10.81
CA HIS A 750 -32.10 -1.45 -12.03
C HIS A 750 -30.95 -2.30 -12.55
N TRP A 751 -30.89 -2.48 -13.86
CA TRP A 751 -29.73 -3.00 -14.56
C TRP A 751 -29.17 -1.87 -15.38
N LEU A 752 -27.93 -1.47 -15.03
CA LEU A 752 -27.29 -0.25 -15.53
C LEU A 752 -26.03 -0.55 -16.32
N GLN A 753 -25.96 0.04 -17.49
CA GLN A 753 -24.77 0.18 -18.30
C GLN A 753 -24.81 1.59 -18.91
N ARG A 754 -23.75 2.36 -18.75
CA ARG A 754 -23.69 3.73 -19.25
C ARG A 754 -22.45 3.94 -20.12
N GLU A 755 -22.61 4.72 -21.19
CA GLU A 755 -21.49 5.04 -22.10
C GLU A 755 -20.39 5.82 -21.39
N GLU A 756 -20.74 6.64 -20.40
CA GLU A 756 -19.80 7.44 -19.61
C GLU A 756 -18.96 6.57 -18.65
N TRP A 757 -19.44 5.37 -18.30
CA TRP A 757 -18.84 4.43 -17.38
C TRP A 757 -18.75 3.02 -17.97
N PRO A 758 -18.03 2.82 -19.08
CA PRO A 758 -18.08 1.56 -19.86
C PRO A 758 -17.49 0.35 -19.13
N VAL A 759 -16.72 0.58 -18.08
CA VAL A 759 -16.11 -0.48 -17.25
C VAL A 759 -17.17 -1.24 -16.46
N PHE A 760 -18.22 -0.56 -15.99
CA PHE A 760 -19.19 -1.13 -15.06
C PHE A 760 -20.42 -1.73 -15.75
N ARG A 761 -20.91 -2.81 -15.16
CA ARG A 761 -22.21 -3.45 -15.40
C ARG A 761 -22.85 -3.64 -14.04
N GLU A 762 -23.80 -2.78 -13.69
CA GLU A 762 -24.34 -2.69 -12.35
C GLU A 762 -25.76 -3.24 -12.26
N ALA A 763 -26.04 -3.88 -11.14
CA ALA A 763 -27.37 -4.33 -10.73
C ALA A 763 -27.66 -3.69 -9.37
N ASP A 764 -28.53 -2.67 -9.38
CA ASP A 764 -29.16 -2.15 -8.16
C ASP A 764 -30.30 -3.08 -7.80
N LEU A 765 -30.37 -3.50 -6.54
CA LEU A 765 -31.31 -4.54 -6.13
C LEU A 765 -32.43 -3.98 -5.25
N PRO A 766 -33.66 -4.49 -5.41
CA PRO A 766 -34.77 -4.09 -4.55
C PRO A 766 -34.54 -4.63 -3.13
N ALA A 767 -34.85 -3.80 -2.14
CA ALA A 767 -34.74 -4.20 -0.74
C ALA A 767 -35.52 -5.50 -0.46
N VAL A 768 -34.96 -6.44 0.25
CA VAL A 768 -35.64 -7.65 0.73
C VAL A 768 -36.80 -7.30 1.64
N SER A 769 -36.70 -6.16 2.32
CA SER A 769 -37.78 -5.56 3.13
C SER A 769 -38.87 -4.89 2.29
N GLY A 770 -38.70 -4.81 0.97
CA GLY A 770 -39.55 -4.01 0.10
C GLY A 770 -39.52 -2.54 0.52
N THR A 771 -40.68 -2.00 0.97
CA THR A 771 -40.73 -0.65 1.57
C THR A 771 -40.63 -0.77 3.08
N MET A 772 -39.50 -1.25 3.59
CA MET A 772 -39.16 -1.36 5.03
C MET A 772 -40.27 -2.08 5.84
N TRP A 773 -40.82 -3.20 5.33
CA TRP A 773 -41.87 -4.02 5.94
C TRP A 773 -43.18 -3.27 6.25
N THR A 774 -43.42 -2.12 5.60
CA THR A 774 -44.62 -1.27 5.88
C THR A 774 -45.80 -1.59 5.01
N THR A 775 -45.64 -2.41 3.97
CA THR A 775 -46.79 -2.84 3.15
C THR A 775 -47.62 -3.91 3.87
N ARG A 776 -48.87 -3.97 3.56
CA ARG A 776 -49.89 -4.78 4.29
C ARG A 776 -49.53 -6.26 4.38
N PRO A 777 -50.06 -6.99 5.39
CA PRO A 777 -49.69 -8.37 5.70
C PRO A 777 -49.69 -9.27 4.47
N ASN A 778 -48.67 -10.10 4.36
CA ASN A 778 -48.42 -11.07 3.29
C ASN A 778 -48.10 -10.49 1.92
N ARG A 779 -47.82 -9.18 1.81
CA ARG A 779 -47.39 -8.58 0.55
C ARG A 779 -46.31 -7.53 0.78
N VAL A 780 -45.08 -7.88 0.43
CA VAL A 780 -43.95 -6.96 0.47
C VAL A 780 -43.66 -6.46 -0.94
N LEU A 781 -43.74 -5.16 -1.15
CA LEU A 781 -43.50 -4.50 -2.43
C LEU A 781 -42.40 -3.46 -2.30
N SER A 782 -41.62 -3.28 -3.37
CA SER A 782 -40.72 -2.14 -3.50
C SER A 782 -41.50 -0.86 -3.86
N ASN A 783 -40.78 0.27 -3.82
CA ASN A 783 -41.36 1.58 -4.14
C ASN A 783 -41.75 1.77 -5.63
N GLN A 784 -41.22 0.95 -6.54
CA GLN A 784 -41.61 0.91 -7.94
C GLN A 784 -42.60 -0.24 -8.27
N GLY A 785 -43.14 -0.88 -7.23
CA GLY A 785 -44.15 -1.89 -7.34
C GLY A 785 -43.65 -3.29 -7.70
N GLU A 786 -42.35 -3.54 -7.69
CA GLU A 786 -41.84 -4.91 -7.81
C GLU A 786 -42.29 -5.74 -6.62
N ASP A 787 -42.55 -7.00 -6.83
CA ASP A 787 -42.71 -7.93 -5.73
C ASP A 787 -41.38 -8.11 -5.05
N ALA A 788 -41.32 -7.94 -3.74
CA ALA A 788 -40.06 -8.18 -3.01
C ALA A 788 -39.65 -9.66 -3.09
N GLY A 789 -38.38 -9.88 -3.06
CA GLY A 789 -37.72 -11.18 -3.23
C GLY A 789 -36.23 -11.09 -3.13
N ILE A 790 -35.54 -12.08 -3.64
CA ILE A 790 -34.10 -12.20 -3.65
C ILE A 790 -33.60 -12.39 -5.11
N LEU A 791 -32.46 -11.76 -5.42
CA LEU A 791 -31.74 -12.09 -6.64
C LEU A 791 -30.82 -13.29 -6.36
N VAL A 792 -30.82 -14.24 -7.28
CA VAL A 792 -29.94 -15.42 -7.29
C VAL A 792 -29.06 -15.35 -8.52
N GLY A 793 -27.74 -15.40 -8.35
CA GLY A 793 -26.76 -15.56 -9.42
C GLY A 793 -26.20 -16.98 -9.42
N ARG A 794 -26.20 -17.66 -10.57
CA ARG A 794 -25.48 -18.93 -10.79
C ARG A 794 -24.25 -18.67 -11.62
N TYR A 795 -23.09 -19.01 -11.09
CA TYR A 795 -21.77 -18.71 -11.66
C TYR A 795 -21.07 -19.95 -12.16
N SER A 796 -20.45 -19.86 -13.35
CA SER A 796 -19.63 -20.93 -13.91
C SER A 796 -18.67 -20.36 -14.96
N GLY A 797 -17.35 -20.49 -14.74
CA GLY A 797 -16.33 -20.09 -15.71
C GLY A 797 -16.40 -18.60 -16.10
N GLY A 798 -16.68 -17.70 -15.15
CA GLY A 798 -16.82 -16.26 -15.35
C GLY A 798 -18.18 -15.81 -15.91
N ALA A 799 -19.02 -16.75 -16.39
CA ALA A 799 -20.41 -16.46 -16.79
C ALA A 799 -21.34 -16.48 -15.57
N VAL A 800 -22.44 -15.72 -15.66
CA VAL A 800 -23.49 -15.69 -14.63
C VAL A 800 -24.88 -15.69 -15.26
N GLU A 801 -25.75 -16.49 -14.67
CA GLU A 801 -27.18 -16.50 -14.95
C GLU A 801 -27.96 -15.99 -13.73
N TYR A 802 -28.88 -15.07 -13.92
CA TYR A 802 -29.66 -14.48 -12.84
C TYR A 802 -31.11 -14.94 -12.86
N THR A 803 -31.66 -15.23 -11.68
CA THR A 803 -33.08 -15.45 -11.44
C THR A 803 -33.53 -14.57 -10.27
N TYR A 804 -34.61 -13.83 -10.44
CA TYR A 804 -35.24 -13.11 -9.34
C TYR A 804 -36.35 -13.96 -8.75
N GLN A 805 -36.28 -14.30 -7.50
CA GLN A 805 -37.22 -15.15 -6.81
C GLN A 805 -38.06 -14.31 -5.85
N THR A 806 -39.32 -14.08 -6.18
CA THR A 806 -40.23 -13.33 -5.32
C THR A 806 -40.74 -14.18 -4.17
N TYR A 807 -41.13 -13.57 -3.07
CA TYR A 807 -41.62 -14.30 -1.89
C TYR A 807 -42.94 -15.04 -2.12
N LYS A 808 -43.79 -14.57 -3.03
CA LYS A 808 -45.15 -15.08 -3.22
C LYS A 808 -45.42 -15.69 -4.59
N HIS A 809 -44.70 -15.27 -5.62
CA HIS A 809 -45.07 -15.57 -7.01
C HIS A 809 -43.92 -16.26 -7.79
N GLY A 810 -43.00 -16.94 -7.07
CA GLY A 810 -41.91 -17.66 -7.71
C GLY A 810 -41.00 -16.74 -8.54
N ASP A 811 -40.59 -17.14 -9.73
CA ASP A 811 -39.68 -16.40 -10.60
C ASP A 811 -40.37 -15.30 -11.43
N ARG A 812 -41.50 -14.78 -10.94
CA ARG A 812 -42.21 -13.70 -11.61
C ARG A 812 -41.34 -12.46 -11.77
N ALA A 813 -41.15 -12.02 -13.02
CA ALA A 813 -40.30 -10.85 -13.33
C ALA A 813 -41.12 -9.65 -13.84
N MET A 814 -42.44 -9.84 -14.05
CA MET A 814 -43.34 -8.78 -14.55
C MET A 814 -44.76 -8.87 -13.99
N ARG A 815 -45.42 -7.74 -13.95
CA ARG A 815 -46.86 -7.61 -13.67
C ARG A 815 -47.56 -6.86 -14.79
N LEU A 816 -48.75 -7.36 -15.18
CA LEU A 816 -49.56 -6.79 -16.25
C LEU A 816 -50.86 -6.21 -15.66
N TYR A 817 -51.19 -4.98 -16.03
CA TYR A 817 -52.40 -4.31 -15.59
C TYR A 817 -53.37 -4.06 -16.76
N ASP A 818 -54.63 -4.49 -16.63
CA ASP A 818 -55.71 -3.99 -17.45
C ASP A 818 -56.19 -2.63 -16.93
N MET A 819 -55.78 -1.56 -17.59
CA MET A 819 -56.08 -0.21 -17.10
C MET A 819 -57.57 0.12 -17.09
N ASN A 820 -58.41 -0.65 -17.78
CA ASN A 820 -59.87 -0.53 -17.61
C ASN A 820 -60.34 -1.03 -16.23
N ALA A 821 -59.70 -2.07 -15.69
CA ALA A 821 -60.02 -2.57 -14.35
C ALA A 821 -59.45 -1.61 -13.28
N VAL A 822 -58.24 -1.11 -13.48
CA VAL A 822 -57.60 -0.08 -12.62
C VAL A 822 -58.50 1.18 -12.57
N ALA A 823 -58.89 1.72 -13.74
CA ALA A 823 -59.72 2.91 -13.83
C ALA A 823 -61.07 2.72 -13.14
N LYS A 824 -61.71 1.56 -13.29
CA LYS A 824 -62.95 1.22 -12.60
C LYS A 824 -62.80 1.26 -11.07
N ARG A 825 -61.71 0.69 -10.54
CA ARG A 825 -61.42 0.69 -9.09
C ARG A 825 -61.15 2.13 -8.60
N TYR A 826 -60.30 2.89 -9.29
CA TYR A 826 -59.97 4.26 -8.95
C TYR A 826 -61.20 5.20 -8.98
N ALA A 827 -62.11 5.02 -9.90
CA ALA A 827 -63.31 5.81 -9.97
C ALA A 827 -64.34 5.48 -8.90
N ALA A 828 -64.45 4.19 -8.54
CA ALA A 828 -65.46 3.70 -7.61
C ALA A 828 -65.09 3.78 -6.14
N ASP A 829 -63.77 3.73 -5.80
CA ASP A 829 -63.29 3.70 -4.44
C ASP A 829 -63.20 5.10 -3.87
N LYS A 830 -64.02 5.39 -2.84
CA LYS A 830 -64.11 6.70 -2.19
C LYS A 830 -62.80 7.08 -1.48
N ASP A 831 -62.07 6.11 -0.97
CA ASP A 831 -60.84 6.34 -0.20
C ASP A 831 -59.67 6.65 -1.13
N ILE A 832 -59.55 5.96 -2.28
CA ILE A 832 -58.63 6.33 -3.36
C ILE A 832 -58.94 7.75 -3.86
N ARG A 833 -60.20 8.08 -4.07
CA ARG A 833 -60.59 9.44 -4.52
C ARG A 833 -60.21 10.51 -3.50
N ALA A 834 -60.37 10.23 -2.20
CA ALA A 834 -59.95 11.12 -1.12
C ALA A 834 -58.43 11.31 -1.08
N LEU A 835 -57.65 10.24 -1.21
CA LEU A 835 -56.20 10.28 -1.29
C LEU A 835 -55.72 11.13 -2.50
N LEU A 836 -56.23 10.88 -3.68
CA LEU A 836 -55.86 11.61 -4.91
C LEU A 836 -56.24 13.09 -4.85
N ALA A 837 -57.36 13.44 -4.20
CA ALA A 837 -57.76 14.82 -3.97
C ALA A 837 -56.80 15.54 -3.00
N ALA A 838 -56.27 14.81 -2.01
CA ALA A 838 -55.25 15.32 -1.05
C ALA A 838 -53.84 15.41 -1.66
N CYS A 839 -53.57 14.64 -2.72
CA CYS A 839 -52.28 14.50 -3.38
C CYS A 839 -52.35 14.74 -4.88
N PRO A 840 -52.57 15.96 -5.38
CA PRO A 840 -52.87 16.23 -6.79
C PRO A 840 -51.70 15.98 -7.77
N GLY A 841 -50.53 15.66 -7.28
CA GLY A 841 -49.36 15.31 -8.11
C GLY A 841 -49.23 13.83 -8.47
N ARG A 842 -50.14 12.96 -8.04
CA ARG A 842 -50.15 11.52 -8.34
C ARG A 842 -50.94 11.21 -9.62
N ASP A 843 -50.70 10.05 -10.21
CA ASP A 843 -51.38 9.57 -11.40
C ASP A 843 -52.82 9.16 -11.06
N ASP A 844 -53.78 9.88 -11.64
CA ASP A 844 -55.21 9.53 -11.50
C ASP A 844 -55.68 8.62 -12.63
N TYR A 845 -55.53 7.34 -12.46
CA TYR A 845 -55.90 6.31 -13.46
C TYR A 845 -57.40 6.19 -13.72
N ALA A 846 -58.26 6.92 -13.02
CA ALA A 846 -59.68 7.02 -13.36
C ALA A 846 -59.92 7.86 -14.63
N ALA A 847 -58.97 8.61 -15.11
CA ALA A 847 -59.08 9.46 -16.29
C ALA A 847 -59.34 8.65 -17.60
N ARG A 848 -60.05 9.28 -18.56
CA ARG A 848 -60.43 8.60 -19.82
C ARG A 848 -59.24 8.28 -20.72
N GLU A 849 -58.15 8.94 -20.56
CA GLU A 849 -56.91 8.73 -21.33
C GLU A 849 -56.32 7.33 -21.16
N TYR A 850 -56.56 6.66 -20.04
CA TYR A 850 -56.07 5.30 -19.79
C TYR A 850 -56.97 4.18 -20.37
N ARG A 851 -57.99 4.51 -21.15
CA ARG A 851 -58.94 3.52 -21.71
C ARG A 851 -58.26 2.56 -22.68
N ASN A 852 -58.42 1.23 -22.43
CA ASN A 852 -57.84 0.11 -23.15
C ASN A 852 -56.34 -0.02 -23.08
N TYR A 853 -55.65 0.79 -22.30
CA TYR A 853 -54.24 0.57 -22.07
C TYR A 853 -53.98 -0.70 -21.24
N VAL A 854 -52.84 -1.32 -21.52
CA VAL A 854 -52.21 -2.37 -20.73
C VAL A 854 -50.91 -1.81 -20.24
N TYR A 855 -50.74 -1.79 -18.93
CA TYR A 855 -49.47 -1.43 -18.32
C TYR A 855 -48.67 -2.67 -17.99
N ILE A 856 -47.34 -2.62 -18.19
CA ILE A 856 -46.40 -3.72 -18.08
C ILE A 856 -45.29 -3.24 -17.17
N ASN A 857 -45.25 -3.70 -15.91
CA ASN A 857 -44.17 -3.44 -14.98
C ASN A 857 -43.18 -4.63 -15.06
N TYR A 858 -42.05 -4.45 -15.77
CA TYR A 858 -41.04 -5.49 -16.00
C TYR A 858 -39.70 -5.10 -15.33
N TRP A 859 -39.51 -5.55 -14.08
CA TRP A 859 -38.38 -5.14 -13.23
C TRP A 859 -37.06 -5.87 -13.52
N MET A 860 -37.04 -6.92 -14.34
CA MET A 860 -35.80 -7.60 -14.75
C MET A 860 -35.26 -7.07 -16.09
N LEU A 861 -35.66 -5.88 -16.52
CA LEU A 861 -35.23 -5.27 -17.78
C LEU A 861 -33.71 -5.10 -17.80
N ARG A 862 -33.08 -5.72 -18.82
CA ARG A 862 -31.63 -5.63 -19.05
C ARG A 862 -31.34 -4.86 -20.33
N ASP A 863 -30.11 -4.38 -20.46
CA ASP A 863 -29.64 -3.71 -21.67
C ASP A 863 -29.80 -4.62 -22.90
N GLY A 864 -30.34 -4.04 -23.98
CA GLY A 864 -30.58 -4.74 -25.22
C GLY A 864 -31.86 -5.61 -25.24
N GLU A 865 -32.59 -5.70 -24.13
CA GLU A 865 -33.91 -6.34 -24.11
C GLU A 865 -34.99 -5.40 -24.64
N THR A 866 -35.98 -5.99 -25.35
CA THR A 866 -37.11 -5.27 -25.90
C THR A 866 -38.43 -5.89 -25.44
N VAL A 867 -39.40 -5.05 -25.08
CA VAL A 867 -40.73 -5.45 -24.66
C VAL A 867 -41.68 -5.35 -25.88
N GLU A 868 -42.31 -6.45 -26.24
CA GLU A 868 -43.29 -6.55 -27.29
C GLU A 868 -44.68 -6.88 -26.73
N ALA A 869 -45.73 -6.34 -27.33
CA ALA A 869 -47.10 -6.69 -27.01
C ALA A 869 -47.90 -7.12 -28.28
N LEU A 870 -48.73 -8.13 -28.15
CA LEU A 870 -49.50 -8.70 -29.25
C LEU A 870 -50.94 -8.86 -28.82
N GLU A 871 -51.89 -8.46 -29.69
CA GLU A 871 -53.29 -8.74 -29.56
C GLU A 871 -53.76 -9.61 -30.76
N ASN A 872 -54.24 -10.82 -30.51
CA ASN A 872 -54.55 -11.81 -31.55
C ASN A 872 -53.36 -12.04 -32.52
N GLY A 873 -52.15 -12.12 -32.00
CA GLY A 873 -50.94 -12.31 -32.78
C GLY A 873 -50.46 -11.09 -33.60
N ARG A 874 -51.13 -9.95 -33.50
CA ARG A 874 -50.75 -8.72 -34.20
C ARG A 874 -50.03 -7.77 -33.24
N PRO A 875 -48.90 -7.20 -33.64
CA PRO A 875 -48.13 -6.31 -32.78
C PRO A 875 -48.90 -5.03 -32.43
N LEU A 876 -48.71 -4.58 -31.23
CA LEU A 876 -49.11 -3.30 -30.68
C LEU A 876 -47.89 -2.43 -30.48
N GLU A 877 -48.04 -1.11 -30.53
CA GLU A 877 -47.01 -0.17 -30.18
C GLU A 877 -46.78 -0.18 -28.65
N VAL A 878 -45.52 -0.24 -28.21
CA VAL A 878 -45.16 -0.26 -26.81
C VAL A 878 -44.26 0.94 -26.54
N GLU A 879 -44.55 1.72 -25.50
CA GLU A 879 -43.76 2.84 -25.06
C GLU A 879 -43.37 2.68 -23.59
N GLN A 880 -42.16 3.08 -23.24
CA GLN A 880 -41.70 3.15 -21.84
C GLN A 880 -42.21 4.45 -21.19
N VAL A 881 -42.72 4.36 -19.97
CA VAL A 881 -43.32 5.50 -19.25
C VAL A 881 -42.76 5.54 -17.81
N ASN A 882 -42.79 6.73 -17.21
CA ASN A 882 -42.35 6.92 -15.83
C ASN A 882 -43.55 7.18 -14.90
N ASP A 883 -44.54 6.28 -14.98
CA ASP A 883 -45.78 6.36 -14.24
C ASP A 883 -45.72 5.57 -12.93
N GLU A 884 -46.49 5.99 -11.91
CA GLU A 884 -46.54 5.31 -10.62
C GLU A 884 -47.19 3.95 -10.73
N ASP A 885 -46.69 2.92 -10.05
CA ASP A 885 -47.29 1.59 -10.03
C ASP A 885 -48.66 1.64 -9.29
N PRO A 886 -49.78 1.24 -9.93
CA PRO A 886 -51.12 1.35 -9.32
C PRO A 886 -51.28 0.49 -8.09
N LEU A 887 -50.55 -0.62 -7.98
CA LEU A 887 -50.63 -1.53 -6.85
C LEU A 887 -49.89 -1.00 -5.63
N TYR A 888 -48.77 -0.29 -5.85
CA TYR A 888 -48.00 0.36 -4.79
C TYR A 888 -48.85 1.43 -4.07
N LEU A 889 -49.67 2.16 -4.85
CA LEU A 889 -50.64 3.09 -4.24
C LEU A 889 -51.64 2.37 -3.31
N LEU A 890 -52.21 1.21 -3.72
CA LEU A 890 -53.16 0.47 -2.89
C LEU A 890 -52.55 -0.14 -1.63
N ASN A 891 -51.31 -0.62 -1.74
CA ASN A 891 -50.68 -1.40 -0.66
C ASN A 891 -49.88 -0.57 0.36
N LEU A 892 -49.50 0.65 0.00
CA LEU A 892 -48.76 1.53 0.91
C LEU A 892 -49.50 2.86 1.14
N HIS A 893 -49.69 3.65 0.09
CA HIS A 893 -50.15 5.04 0.28
C HIS A 893 -51.56 5.17 0.78
N LEU A 894 -52.45 4.31 0.31
CA LEU A 894 -53.84 4.33 0.75
C LEU A 894 -53.97 3.91 2.23
N PRO A 895 -53.32 2.83 2.70
CA PRO A 895 -53.30 2.50 4.11
C PRO A 895 -52.70 3.63 5.00
N ASP A 896 -51.56 4.18 4.63
CA ASP A 896 -50.93 5.28 5.36
C ASP A 896 -51.84 6.49 5.49
N PHE A 897 -52.51 6.84 4.41
CA PHE A 897 -53.48 7.95 4.38
C PHE A 897 -54.69 7.69 5.30
N LEU A 898 -55.22 6.46 5.29
CA LEU A 898 -56.36 6.10 6.14
C LEU A 898 -56.03 6.10 7.62
N GLU A 899 -54.81 5.71 7.98
CA GLU A 899 -54.36 5.66 9.38
C GLU A 899 -53.98 7.06 9.93
N SER A 900 -53.23 7.83 9.15
CA SER A 900 -52.62 9.06 9.61
C SER A 900 -53.35 10.35 9.17
N GLY A 901 -54.20 10.26 8.17
CA GLY A 901 -54.75 11.42 7.48
C GLY A 901 -53.74 12.27 6.74
N LYS A 902 -52.47 11.80 6.66
CA LYS A 902 -51.35 12.50 6.04
C LYS A 902 -50.85 11.73 4.83
N HIS A 903 -50.37 12.46 3.84
CA HIS A 903 -49.67 11.93 2.68
C HIS A 903 -48.19 12.38 2.78
N SER A 904 -47.35 11.55 3.29
CA SER A 904 -45.94 11.90 3.58
C SER A 904 -45.00 11.73 2.39
N ARG A 905 -45.41 10.99 1.35
CA ARG A 905 -44.54 10.60 0.23
C ARG A 905 -45.09 11.13 -1.10
N GLY A 906 -44.22 11.67 -1.95
CA GLY A 906 -44.53 12.09 -3.31
C GLY A 906 -44.79 10.92 -4.30
N LYS A 907 -45.09 11.24 -5.55
CA LYS A 907 -45.14 10.26 -6.65
C LYS A 907 -43.75 9.62 -6.78
N VAL A 908 -43.71 8.32 -6.90
CA VAL A 908 -42.51 7.56 -7.24
C VAL A 908 -42.63 7.13 -8.71
N GLY A 909 -41.69 7.61 -9.53
CA GLY A 909 -41.55 7.18 -10.92
C GLY A 909 -41.08 5.75 -11.02
N ASN A 910 -41.37 5.09 -12.14
CA ASN A 910 -41.00 3.70 -12.38
C ASN A 910 -40.23 3.59 -13.70
N LEU A 911 -38.97 3.21 -13.64
CA LEU A 911 -38.03 3.19 -14.76
C LEU A 911 -38.19 1.94 -15.65
N HIS A 912 -38.95 0.94 -15.22
CA HIS A 912 -39.20 -0.30 -15.98
C HIS A 912 -40.71 -0.51 -16.30
N MET A 913 -41.46 0.58 -16.28
CA MET A 913 -42.89 0.58 -16.69
C MET A 913 -43.02 0.84 -18.18
N PHE A 914 -43.79 -0.02 -18.83
CA PHE A 914 -44.18 0.13 -20.23
C PHE A 914 -45.70 0.17 -20.35
N ARG A 915 -46.20 0.75 -21.43
CA ARG A 915 -47.64 0.71 -21.75
C ARG A 915 -47.87 0.47 -23.23
N THR A 916 -48.99 -0.14 -23.52
CA THR A 916 -49.52 -0.34 -24.88
C THR A 916 -51.02 -0.15 -24.92
N GLN A 917 -51.56 0.37 -26.01
CA GLN A 917 -53.00 0.52 -26.17
C GLN A 917 -53.59 -0.65 -26.97
N ALA A 918 -54.40 -1.49 -26.32
CA ALA A 918 -55.07 -2.58 -26.95
C ALA A 918 -56.30 -2.08 -27.79
N ARG A 919 -56.57 -2.76 -28.87
CA ARG A 919 -57.68 -2.42 -29.77
C ARG A 919 -59.05 -2.80 -29.19
N SER A 920 -59.08 -3.82 -28.32
CA SER A 920 -60.30 -4.35 -27.68
C SER A 920 -60.15 -4.36 -26.15
N ALA A 921 -61.22 -4.10 -25.43
CA ALA A 921 -61.32 -4.23 -23.98
C ALA A 921 -61.47 -5.70 -23.50
N ARG A 922 -61.63 -6.67 -24.40
CA ARG A 922 -61.91 -8.06 -24.04
C ARG A 922 -60.94 -9.08 -24.61
N THR A 923 -60.04 -8.66 -25.52
CA THR A 923 -59.12 -9.57 -26.17
C THR A 923 -57.89 -9.67 -25.29
N PRO A 924 -57.37 -10.89 -24.99
CA PRO A 924 -56.12 -11.06 -24.28
C PRO A 924 -54.96 -10.38 -24.99
N VAL A 925 -54.01 -9.87 -24.20
CA VAL A 925 -52.74 -9.28 -24.69
C VAL A 925 -51.61 -10.16 -24.24
N THR A 926 -50.82 -10.64 -25.21
CA THR A 926 -49.57 -11.38 -24.94
C THR A 926 -48.42 -10.39 -24.92
N VAL A 927 -47.64 -10.39 -23.85
CA VAL A 927 -46.41 -9.60 -23.68
C VAL A 927 -45.21 -10.54 -23.77
N ARG A 928 -44.21 -10.17 -24.57
CA ARG A 928 -42.96 -10.89 -24.76
C ARG A 928 -41.81 -9.97 -24.48
N VAL A 929 -40.77 -10.51 -23.88
CA VAL A 929 -39.47 -9.85 -23.76
C VAL A 929 -38.47 -10.62 -24.59
N ARG A 930 -37.75 -9.89 -25.45
CA ARG A 930 -36.64 -10.46 -26.24
C ARG A 930 -35.33 -9.92 -25.82
N ASN A 931 -34.32 -10.80 -25.78
CA ASN A 931 -32.92 -10.39 -25.59
C ASN A 931 -32.33 -9.78 -26.87
N ALA A 932 -31.08 -9.29 -26.78
CA ALA A 932 -30.38 -8.70 -27.92
C ALA A 932 -30.17 -9.66 -29.11
N ALA A 933 -30.22 -10.99 -28.90
CA ALA A 933 -30.20 -12.00 -29.97
C ALA A 933 -31.59 -12.23 -30.63
N GLY A 934 -32.65 -11.58 -30.12
CA GLY A 934 -34.03 -11.73 -30.59
C GLY A 934 -34.77 -12.94 -30.01
N GLU A 935 -34.18 -13.66 -29.06
CA GLU A 935 -34.80 -14.81 -28.40
C GLU A 935 -35.83 -14.36 -27.35
N ILE A 936 -36.94 -15.06 -27.22
CA ILE A 936 -37.95 -14.78 -26.20
C ILE A 936 -37.42 -15.29 -24.85
N VAL A 937 -37.12 -14.39 -23.94
CA VAL A 937 -36.61 -14.70 -22.58
C VAL A 937 -37.74 -14.74 -21.54
N ARG A 938 -38.87 -14.00 -21.81
CA ARG A 938 -40.06 -14.02 -20.96
C ARG A 938 -41.31 -13.85 -21.82
N GLU A 939 -42.41 -14.50 -21.42
CA GLU A 939 -43.72 -14.33 -22.02
C GLU A 939 -44.80 -14.37 -20.93
N ALA A 940 -45.76 -13.47 -21.00
CA ALA A 940 -46.94 -13.45 -20.13
C ALA A 940 -48.18 -13.04 -20.90
N VAL A 941 -49.36 -13.52 -20.49
CA VAL A 941 -50.66 -13.21 -21.13
C VAL A 941 -51.59 -12.55 -20.13
N LEU A 942 -51.97 -11.32 -20.40
CA LEU A 942 -53.03 -10.64 -19.66
C LEU A 942 -54.40 -11.06 -20.22
N GLN A 943 -55.19 -11.79 -19.42
CA GLN A 943 -56.57 -12.07 -19.72
C GLN A 943 -57.41 -10.81 -19.54
N ARG A 944 -58.37 -10.56 -20.49
CA ARG A 944 -59.19 -9.34 -20.45
C ARG A 944 -60.65 -9.69 -20.67
N PRO A 945 -61.58 -9.06 -19.95
CA PRO A 945 -61.35 -8.02 -18.92
C PRO A 945 -60.63 -8.57 -17.74
N GLY A 946 -59.60 -7.80 -17.28
CA GLY A 946 -58.75 -8.14 -16.12
C GLY A 946 -59.44 -7.82 -14.78
N VAL A 947 -58.75 -8.21 -13.72
CA VAL A 947 -59.09 -7.86 -12.33
C VAL A 947 -58.00 -6.94 -11.79
N PHE A 948 -58.33 -6.01 -10.92
CA PHE A 948 -57.42 -5.18 -10.19
C PHE A 948 -57.83 -5.10 -8.73
N ASP A 949 -57.06 -5.72 -7.90
CA ASP A 949 -57.18 -5.70 -6.44
C ASP A 949 -55.81 -5.76 -5.77
N GLU A 950 -55.79 -5.62 -4.42
CA GLU A 950 -54.59 -5.63 -3.58
C GLU A 950 -53.82 -6.97 -3.57
N ASN A 951 -54.32 -8.04 -4.18
CA ASN A 951 -53.74 -9.39 -4.17
C ASN A 951 -53.13 -9.83 -5.52
N MET A 952 -53.06 -8.94 -6.52
CA MET A 952 -52.48 -9.24 -7.83
C MET A 952 -51.04 -9.69 -7.83
#